data_78f9cd1f6a07f20b26735cfd2e4bec2b
#
_entry.id   78f9cd1f6a07f20b26735cfd2e4bec2b
#
_cell.length_a   1.000
_cell.length_b   1.000
_cell.length_c   1.000
_cell.angle_alpha   90.00
_cell.angle_beta   90.00
_cell.angle_gamma   90.00
#
_symmetry.space_group_name_H-M   'P 1'
#
loop_
_entity.id
_entity.type
_entity.pdbx_description
1 polymer ?
#
loop_
_entity_poly.entity_id
_entity_poly.type
_entity_poly.pdbx_seq_one_letter_code
_entity_poly.pdbx_strand_id
1 'polypeptide(L)'
;MTGYDYIYWFNELTIDDVPLVGGKNASLGELTGFLGTGDIGLPDGFALSAEAFREYLRYNQLDETIYSMLDNLDKTNLDALQTTAASIRQHILGGDFTEQMKIEMAMAYAELEKRYGPNCDVAVRSSATAEDLPNASFAGQQDTYLNVTGFDELMFYSKKVFASLFTDRAISYRIDQGFAHRQVALSIGVQKMVRSDLGSAGVMFTLDTESGFRDLVLINAAYGLGENVVQGSVSPDEFFVFKPLLTGELRPIVKRHLGEKAVKMVYDNVDPEHTSTRNVSVSEQLRNQFSLDDDDVLALAKAGVLIEAHYSEKAGHSMPMDIEWAKDGETGQLFILQARPETVHSQHSQSFSATYKLHNNDKVPALVQGRSVGKKIASGKARIIKDKSEMELLQQGEVLVSDITDPDWEPIMKKASAIVTNRGGRVCHAAIIARELGIPAVVGSGDATELLSQGDEVTVSCAEGDDGYVYPGYLPFDVVEHKVNFSHRPATKMMLNLADPHMAFEFAQLPNDGVGLARLEFIINNMIGIHPRALLEFDTLDEDLKQQIQQRIAGYPSPTQFYVNRLAEGIGAIAAAFYPKPVIIRFSDFKSNEYRSLLGGDAYEPHEENPMIGFRGTGRYFDASFSDCFALECQAVRLVREQQGLTNLAVMLPFVRTPEDLVSVQDLMASHGIQRGDNGLKLYTMCEIPSNVILADRFLEHCDGYSIGSNDLTQLTLGVDRDSGLLTQYDERHEAVTRMLSMAIEACLKRDKYVGICGQAPSDFPEITRWLVEQGIGSISLNPDSLIPMTELVMGIEDSDH
;
A
#
# COMPACT_ATOMS: atom_id res chain seq x y z
N MET A 1 -39.25 -15.39 -17.06
CA MET A 1 -39.58 -13.97 -16.97
C MET A 1 -40.37 -13.80 -15.68
N THR A 2 -39.74 -13.21 -14.69
CA THR A 2 -40.35 -12.80 -13.44
C THR A 2 -41.39 -11.72 -13.81
N GLY A 3 -42.64 -11.82 -13.31
CA GLY A 3 -43.74 -10.90 -13.69
C GLY A 3 -43.60 -9.50 -13.04
N TYR A 4 -42.39 -8.95 -13.00
CA TYR A 4 -42.06 -7.64 -12.48
C TYR A 4 -41.74 -6.67 -13.63
N ASP A 5 -42.23 -5.43 -13.55
CA ASP A 5 -41.96 -4.34 -14.52
C ASP A 5 -40.78 -3.46 -14.06
N TYR A 6 -40.53 -3.35 -12.73
CA TYR A 6 -39.57 -2.44 -12.13
C TYR A 6 -38.48 -3.13 -11.31
N ILE A 7 -38.67 -4.40 -10.91
CA ILE A 7 -37.73 -5.18 -10.05
C ILE A 7 -36.94 -6.19 -10.86
N TYR A 8 -35.65 -6.23 -10.62
CA TYR A 8 -34.70 -7.18 -11.21
C TYR A 8 -33.86 -7.83 -10.11
N TRP A 9 -33.82 -9.17 -10.03
CA TRP A 9 -32.94 -9.86 -9.10
C TRP A 9 -31.48 -9.80 -9.58
N PHE A 10 -30.49 -9.70 -8.67
CA PHE A 10 -29.09 -9.63 -9.05
C PHE A 10 -28.65 -10.78 -9.95
N ASN A 11 -29.14 -11.98 -9.72
CA ASN A 11 -28.84 -13.14 -10.55
C ASN A 11 -29.44 -13.11 -11.98
N GLU A 12 -30.24 -12.12 -12.31
CA GLU A 12 -30.82 -11.89 -13.66
C GLU A 12 -30.06 -10.80 -14.43
N LEU A 13 -29.11 -10.11 -13.78
CA LEU A 13 -28.40 -8.95 -14.29
C LEU A 13 -26.99 -9.27 -14.77
N THR A 14 -26.51 -8.47 -15.71
CA THR A 14 -25.15 -8.50 -16.24
C THR A 14 -24.60 -7.06 -16.30
N ILE A 15 -23.31 -6.94 -16.61
CA ILE A 15 -22.70 -5.61 -16.74
C ILE A 15 -23.29 -4.79 -17.90
N ASP A 16 -23.96 -5.41 -18.88
CA ASP A 16 -24.62 -4.73 -20.00
C ASP A 16 -25.90 -4.01 -19.55
N ASP A 17 -26.42 -4.29 -18.36
CA ASP A 17 -27.64 -3.72 -17.80
C ASP A 17 -27.43 -2.38 -17.06
N VAL A 18 -26.25 -1.75 -17.17
CA VAL A 18 -25.97 -0.42 -16.58
C VAL A 18 -27.04 0.63 -16.90
N PRO A 19 -27.55 0.75 -18.14
CA PRO A 19 -28.62 1.73 -18.43
C PRO A 19 -29.94 1.44 -17.69
N LEU A 20 -30.17 0.20 -17.27
CA LEU A 20 -31.38 -0.26 -16.60
C LEU A 20 -31.29 -0.16 -15.08
N VAL A 21 -30.14 -0.56 -14.48
CA VAL A 21 -30.03 -0.70 -13.03
C VAL A 21 -28.81 0.05 -12.44
N GLY A 22 -28.08 0.82 -13.23
CA GLY A 22 -26.88 1.54 -12.80
C GLY A 22 -25.66 0.64 -12.64
N GLY A 23 -24.49 1.26 -12.48
CA GLY A 23 -23.20 0.55 -12.48
C GLY A 23 -23.04 -0.45 -11.35
N LYS A 24 -23.35 -0.09 -10.11
CA LYS A 24 -23.19 -0.97 -8.94
C LYS A 24 -24.05 -2.23 -9.01
N ASN A 25 -25.33 -2.09 -9.37
CA ASN A 25 -26.25 -3.22 -9.45
C ASN A 25 -25.91 -4.13 -10.64
N ALA A 26 -25.54 -3.56 -11.78
CA ALA A 26 -25.08 -4.33 -12.94
C ALA A 26 -23.81 -5.12 -12.62
N SER A 27 -22.84 -4.51 -11.92
CA SER A 27 -21.62 -5.18 -11.47
C SER A 27 -21.92 -6.32 -10.48
N LEU A 28 -22.82 -6.13 -9.51
CA LEU A 28 -23.27 -7.21 -8.61
C LEU A 28 -23.90 -8.37 -9.37
N GLY A 29 -24.72 -8.07 -10.37
CA GLY A 29 -25.31 -9.09 -11.25
C GLY A 29 -24.26 -9.89 -11.99
N GLU A 30 -23.31 -9.22 -12.62
CA GLU A 30 -22.19 -9.82 -13.30
C GLU A 30 -21.38 -10.77 -12.38
N LEU A 31 -21.04 -10.28 -11.16
CA LEU A 31 -20.33 -11.07 -10.16
C LEU A 31 -21.12 -12.30 -9.71
N THR A 32 -22.46 -12.18 -9.58
CA THR A 32 -23.34 -13.31 -9.19
C THR A 32 -23.28 -14.43 -10.23
N GLY A 33 -23.24 -14.08 -11.50
CA GLY A 33 -23.09 -15.06 -12.59
C GLY A 33 -21.72 -15.74 -12.61
N PHE A 34 -20.66 -15.03 -12.20
CA PHE A 34 -19.27 -15.47 -12.30
C PHE A 34 -18.76 -16.18 -11.03
N LEU A 35 -18.98 -15.60 -9.83
CA LEU A 35 -18.47 -16.12 -8.56
C LEU A 35 -19.43 -17.08 -7.85
N GLY A 36 -20.66 -17.23 -8.31
CA GLY A 36 -21.76 -17.91 -7.61
C GLY A 36 -21.55 -19.38 -7.21
N THR A 37 -20.38 -19.98 -7.49
CA THR A 37 -20.01 -21.36 -7.11
C THR A 37 -18.70 -21.42 -6.32
N GLY A 38 -18.12 -20.29 -5.92
CA GLY A 38 -16.83 -20.23 -5.21
C GLY A 38 -16.97 -20.22 -3.67
N ASP A 39 -15.82 -20.22 -2.99
CA ASP A 39 -15.72 -20.17 -1.52
C ASP A 39 -16.14 -18.80 -0.94
N ILE A 40 -16.19 -17.75 -1.77
CA ILE A 40 -16.61 -16.42 -1.37
C ILE A 40 -18.03 -16.16 -1.85
N GLY A 41 -18.89 -15.72 -0.94
CA GLY A 41 -20.29 -15.43 -1.20
C GLY A 41 -20.52 -14.07 -1.86
N LEU A 42 -21.72 -13.91 -2.41
CA LEU A 42 -22.30 -12.63 -2.83
C LEU A 42 -23.62 -12.47 -2.09
N PRO A 43 -23.92 -11.31 -1.50
CA PRO A 43 -25.19 -11.13 -0.83
C PRO A 43 -26.33 -11.11 -1.84
N ASP A 44 -27.42 -11.78 -1.52
CA ASP A 44 -28.65 -11.83 -2.32
C ASP A 44 -29.36 -10.47 -2.30
N GLY A 45 -30.17 -10.20 -3.33
CA GLY A 45 -30.88 -8.96 -3.40
C GLY A 45 -31.49 -8.68 -4.78
N PHE A 46 -32.08 -7.51 -4.88
CA PHE A 46 -32.74 -7.05 -6.11
C PHE A 46 -32.48 -5.56 -6.35
N ALA A 47 -32.68 -5.14 -7.59
CA ALA A 47 -32.59 -3.75 -8.01
C ALA A 47 -33.98 -3.21 -8.38
N LEU A 48 -34.32 -2.02 -7.88
CA LEU A 48 -35.40 -1.19 -8.42
C LEU A 48 -34.82 -0.36 -9.57
N SER A 49 -35.35 -0.51 -10.77
CA SER A 49 -34.76 0.02 -12.01
C SER A 49 -34.72 1.55 -12.12
N ALA A 50 -33.87 2.06 -13.02
CA ALA A 50 -33.81 3.47 -13.37
C ALA A 50 -35.14 3.97 -13.99
N GLU A 51 -35.89 3.09 -14.62
CA GLU A 51 -37.23 3.45 -15.13
C GLU A 51 -38.21 3.68 -13.98
N ALA A 52 -38.09 2.94 -12.88
CA ALA A 52 -38.89 3.21 -11.68
C ALA A 52 -38.66 4.63 -11.15
N PHE A 53 -37.40 5.11 -11.17
CA PHE A 53 -37.08 6.49 -10.78
C PHE A 53 -37.77 7.51 -11.72
N ARG A 54 -37.67 7.31 -13.03
CA ARG A 54 -38.31 8.20 -14.00
C ARG A 54 -39.81 8.20 -13.84
N GLU A 55 -40.40 7.03 -13.62
CA GLU A 55 -41.86 6.92 -13.39
C GLU A 55 -42.29 7.56 -12.05
N TYR A 56 -41.46 7.43 -11.00
CA TYR A 56 -41.69 8.11 -9.72
C TYR A 56 -41.75 9.62 -9.90
N LEU A 57 -40.83 10.21 -10.67
CA LEU A 57 -40.86 11.65 -10.95
C LEU A 57 -42.11 12.04 -11.76
N ARG A 58 -42.47 11.26 -12.79
CA ARG A 58 -43.67 11.51 -13.62
C ARG A 58 -44.97 11.40 -12.83
N TYR A 59 -45.10 10.33 -12.05
CA TYR A 59 -46.33 10.10 -11.24
C TYR A 59 -46.60 11.24 -10.25
N ASN A 60 -45.55 11.77 -9.66
CA ASN A 60 -45.61 12.89 -8.71
C ASN A 60 -45.54 14.27 -9.39
N GLN A 61 -45.49 14.36 -10.71
CA GLN A 61 -45.39 15.60 -11.51
C GLN A 61 -44.17 16.45 -11.13
N LEU A 62 -43.03 15.78 -10.78
CA LEU A 62 -41.82 16.42 -10.30
C LEU A 62 -40.78 16.68 -11.40
N ASP A 63 -40.83 15.96 -12.51
CA ASP A 63 -39.81 15.99 -13.57
C ASP A 63 -39.58 17.41 -14.12
N GLU A 64 -40.62 18.07 -14.66
CA GLU A 64 -40.48 19.43 -15.18
C GLU A 64 -40.13 20.45 -14.08
N THR A 65 -40.65 20.27 -12.87
CA THR A 65 -40.38 21.16 -11.75
C THR A 65 -38.90 21.12 -11.36
N ILE A 66 -38.37 19.92 -11.17
CA ILE A 66 -36.95 19.70 -10.74
C ILE A 66 -35.98 20.20 -11.82
N TYR A 67 -36.22 19.81 -13.08
CA TYR A 67 -35.27 20.18 -14.13
C TYR A 67 -35.31 21.67 -14.46
N SER A 68 -36.46 22.32 -14.35
CA SER A 68 -36.56 23.78 -14.46
C SER A 68 -35.78 24.51 -13.36
N MET A 69 -35.76 23.97 -12.13
CA MET A 69 -34.95 24.54 -11.03
C MET A 69 -33.46 24.40 -11.31
N LEU A 70 -33.02 23.25 -11.86
CA LEU A 70 -31.60 22.99 -12.18
C LEU A 70 -31.11 23.77 -13.40
N ASP A 71 -31.94 23.93 -14.45
CA ASP A 71 -31.57 24.66 -15.66
C ASP A 71 -31.33 26.17 -15.39
N ASN A 72 -31.89 26.71 -14.32
CA ASN A 72 -31.72 28.11 -13.91
C ASN A 72 -30.70 28.30 -12.78
N LEU A 73 -30.00 27.25 -12.36
CA LEU A 73 -29.08 27.27 -11.21
C LEU A 73 -27.70 27.82 -11.58
N ASP A 74 -27.27 28.88 -10.89
CA ASP A 74 -25.89 29.37 -10.91
C ASP A 74 -25.09 28.60 -9.86
N LYS A 75 -24.24 27.67 -10.32
CA LYS A 75 -23.39 26.84 -9.47
C LYS A 75 -22.35 27.61 -8.66
N THR A 76 -21.99 28.83 -9.06
CA THR A 76 -21.01 29.66 -8.34
C THR A 76 -21.62 30.29 -7.09
N ASN A 77 -22.93 30.31 -6.97
CA ASN A 77 -23.68 30.78 -5.81
C ASN A 77 -24.02 29.58 -4.90
N LEU A 78 -23.22 29.35 -3.88
CA LEU A 78 -23.37 28.25 -2.93
C LEU A 78 -24.70 28.26 -2.21
N ASP A 79 -25.22 29.43 -1.79
CA ASP A 79 -26.50 29.55 -1.12
C ASP A 79 -27.68 29.16 -2.05
N ALA A 80 -27.58 29.54 -3.32
CA ALA A 80 -28.57 29.16 -4.33
C ALA A 80 -28.54 27.65 -4.59
N LEU A 81 -27.34 27.05 -4.66
CA LEU A 81 -27.17 25.61 -4.83
C LEU A 81 -27.78 24.84 -3.65
N GLN A 82 -27.45 25.22 -2.42
CA GLN A 82 -27.96 24.56 -1.20
C GLN A 82 -29.47 24.66 -1.09
N THR A 83 -30.03 25.87 -1.32
CA THR A 83 -31.48 26.10 -1.25
C THR A 83 -32.22 25.31 -2.31
N THR A 84 -31.72 25.29 -3.55
CA THR A 84 -32.33 24.55 -4.65
C THR A 84 -32.27 23.05 -4.41
N ALA A 85 -31.11 22.54 -4.02
CA ALA A 85 -30.93 21.13 -3.71
C ALA A 85 -31.84 20.66 -2.55
N ALA A 86 -31.93 21.43 -1.46
CA ALA A 86 -32.82 21.14 -0.34
C ALA A 86 -34.30 21.10 -0.77
N SER A 87 -34.72 22.08 -1.59
CA SER A 87 -36.08 22.13 -2.11
C SER A 87 -36.42 20.91 -2.98
N ILE A 88 -35.54 20.53 -3.89
CA ILE A 88 -35.72 19.33 -4.74
C ILE A 88 -35.85 18.07 -3.87
N ARG A 89 -34.96 17.88 -2.89
CA ARG A 89 -35.01 16.72 -1.99
C ARG A 89 -36.33 16.65 -1.21
N GLN A 90 -36.86 17.80 -0.74
CA GLN A 90 -38.15 17.84 -0.06
C GLN A 90 -39.30 17.41 -0.98
N HIS A 91 -39.30 17.85 -2.24
CA HIS A 91 -40.30 17.42 -3.20
C HIS A 91 -40.31 15.93 -3.44
N ILE A 92 -39.10 15.33 -3.59
CA ILE A 92 -38.92 13.87 -3.76
C ILE A 92 -39.43 13.14 -2.52
N LEU A 93 -39.02 13.53 -1.32
CA LEU A 93 -39.43 12.89 -0.07
C LEU A 93 -40.97 12.98 0.16
N GLY A 94 -41.61 14.05 -0.32
CA GLY A 94 -43.05 14.25 -0.23
C GLY A 94 -43.87 13.44 -1.25
N GLY A 95 -43.21 12.88 -2.27
CA GLY A 95 -43.87 12.05 -3.27
C GLY A 95 -44.23 10.66 -2.77
N ASP A 96 -44.93 9.88 -3.61
CA ASP A 96 -45.26 8.49 -3.31
C ASP A 96 -44.97 7.57 -4.49
N PHE A 97 -44.69 6.30 -4.22
CA PHE A 97 -44.50 5.27 -5.25
C PHE A 97 -45.88 4.91 -5.87
N THR A 98 -45.88 4.49 -7.13
CA THR A 98 -47.08 3.94 -7.75
C THR A 98 -47.52 2.65 -7.04
N GLU A 99 -48.79 2.29 -7.11
CA GLU A 99 -49.28 1.05 -6.50
C GLU A 99 -48.60 -0.18 -7.06
N GLN A 100 -48.23 -0.20 -8.35
CA GLN A 100 -47.48 -1.28 -8.98
C GLN A 100 -46.08 -1.44 -8.35
N MET A 101 -45.33 -0.34 -8.17
CA MET A 101 -44.04 -0.34 -7.53
C MET A 101 -44.11 -0.86 -6.09
N LYS A 102 -45.11 -0.39 -5.30
CA LYS A 102 -45.30 -0.87 -3.91
C LYS A 102 -45.56 -2.36 -3.85
N ILE A 103 -46.39 -2.91 -4.74
CA ILE A 103 -46.69 -4.33 -4.83
C ILE A 103 -45.43 -5.11 -5.17
N GLU A 104 -44.68 -4.71 -6.19
CA GLU A 104 -43.47 -5.42 -6.62
C GLU A 104 -42.36 -5.40 -5.55
N MET A 105 -42.15 -4.23 -4.93
CA MET A 105 -41.18 -4.10 -3.82
C MET A 105 -41.60 -4.96 -2.62
N ALA A 106 -42.88 -5.00 -2.26
CA ALA A 106 -43.40 -5.82 -1.18
C ALA A 106 -43.19 -7.32 -1.47
N MET A 107 -43.45 -7.77 -2.70
CA MET A 107 -43.26 -9.15 -3.13
C MET A 107 -41.79 -9.55 -3.11
N ALA A 108 -40.87 -8.68 -3.60
CA ALA A 108 -39.46 -8.95 -3.63
C ALA A 108 -38.87 -8.99 -2.20
N TYR A 109 -39.27 -8.07 -1.31
CA TYR A 109 -38.84 -8.06 0.07
C TYR A 109 -39.37 -9.30 0.84
N ALA A 110 -40.63 -9.68 0.64
CA ALA A 110 -41.22 -10.88 1.22
C ALA A 110 -40.48 -12.18 0.77
N GLU A 111 -39.96 -12.20 -0.47
CA GLU A 111 -39.15 -13.34 -0.94
C GLU A 111 -37.76 -13.37 -0.22
N LEU A 112 -37.17 -12.22 0.09
CA LEU A 112 -35.96 -12.17 0.94
C LEU A 112 -36.28 -12.64 2.38
N GLU A 113 -37.40 -12.20 2.96
CA GLU A 113 -37.82 -12.67 4.28
C GLU A 113 -38.09 -14.19 4.32
N LYS A 114 -38.59 -14.75 3.25
CA LYS A 114 -38.79 -16.20 3.14
C LYS A 114 -37.44 -16.97 3.13
N ARG A 115 -36.40 -16.39 2.54
CA ARG A 115 -35.06 -17.00 2.47
C ARG A 115 -34.25 -16.80 3.76
N TYR A 116 -34.34 -15.63 4.38
CA TYR A 116 -33.43 -15.20 5.45
C TYR A 116 -34.11 -14.93 6.81
N GLY A 117 -35.43 -15.11 6.88
CA GLY A 117 -36.22 -14.86 8.08
C GLY A 117 -36.97 -13.53 8.07
N PRO A 118 -37.97 -13.39 8.98
CA PRO A 118 -38.79 -12.19 9.08
C PRO A 118 -37.94 -10.99 9.50
N ASN A 119 -38.33 -9.80 8.99
CA ASN A 119 -37.59 -8.55 9.15
C ASN A 119 -36.12 -8.67 8.67
N CYS A 120 -35.93 -9.29 7.51
CA CYS A 120 -34.61 -9.42 6.88
C CYS A 120 -33.95 -8.05 6.76
N ASP A 121 -32.80 -7.90 7.36
CA ASP A 121 -31.98 -6.68 7.32
C ASP A 121 -31.33 -6.51 5.94
N VAL A 122 -31.48 -5.33 5.35
CA VAL A 122 -30.95 -5.01 4.03
C VAL A 122 -30.19 -3.69 4.02
N ALA A 123 -29.26 -3.56 3.07
CA ALA A 123 -28.70 -2.28 2.66
C ALA A 123 -29.51 -1.75 1.48
N VAL A 124 -29.88 -0.45 1.54
CA VAL A 124 -30.57 0.26 0.46
C VAL A 124 -29.57 1.23 -0.15
N ARG A 125 -29.10 0.91 -1.35
CA ARG A 125 -27.95 1.55 -2.00
C ARG A 125 -28.34 2.25 -3.30
N SER A 126 -27.73 3.40 -3.56
CA SER A 126 -27.79 4.07 -4.85
C SER A 126 -26.95 3.35 -5.92
N SER A 127 -27.46 3.36 -7.16
CA SER A 127 -26.74 2.89 -8.35
C SER A 127 -27.14 3.77 -9.54
N ALA A 128 -26.30 4.73 -9.91
CA ALA A 128 -26.61 5.66 -10.98
C ALA A 128 -26.25 5.09 -12.37
N THR A 129 -27.02 5.49 -13.37
CA THR A 129 -26.78 5.07 -14.76
C THR A 129 -25.55 5.72 -15.41
N ALA A 130 -25.03 6.78 -14.78
CA ALA A 130 -23.78 7.44 -15.19
C ALA A 130 -22.62 7.17 -14.21
N GLU A 131 -22.80 6.26 -13.24
CA GLU A 131 -21.78 5.86 -12.29
C GLU A 131 -20.82 4.84 -12.94
N ASP A 132 -19.54 4.91 -12.56
CA ASP A 132 -18.47 4.00 -13.01
C ASP A 132 -18.16 4.07 -14.54
N LEU A 133 -18.36 5.25 -15.13
CA LEU A 133 -17.88 5.51 -16.48
C LEU A 133 -16.34 5.64 -16.49
N PRO A 134 -15.64 5.27 -17.59
CA PRO A 134 -14.18 5.29 -17.65
C PRO A 134 -13.49 6.61 -17.29
N ASN A 135 -14.22 7.73 -17.40
CA ASN A 135 -13.71 9.09 -17.19
C ASN A 135 -14.41 9.86 -16.06
N ALA A 136 -15.31 9.23 -15.29
CA ALA A 136 -16.07 9.92 -14.25
C ALA A 136 -16.47 8.95 -13.13
N SER A 137 -15.92 9.15 -11.94
CA SER A 137 -16.28 8.42 -10.73
C SER A 137 -17.29 9.22 -9.91
N PHE A 138 -18.49 8.69 -9.71
CA PHE A 138 -19.48 9.25 -8.76
C PHE A 138 -19.25 8.77 -7.32
N ALA A 139 -18.04 8.29 -7.00
CA ALA A 139 -17.74 7.75 -5.68
C ALA A 139 -18.07 8.75 -4.56
N GLY A 140 -18.81 8.30 -3.56
CA GLY A 140 -19.20 9.12 -2.40
C GLY A 140 -20.22 10.22 -2.65
N GLN A 141 -20.77 10.34 -3.86
CA GLN A 141 -21.74 11.41 -4.21
C GLN A 141 -23.17 11.11 -3.77
N GLN A 142 -23.50 9.85 -3.45
CA GLN A 142 -24.85 9.39 -3.16
C GLN A 142 -24.90 8.54 -1.89
N ASP A 143 -26.09 8.45 -1.28
CA ASP A 143 -26.24 7.83 0.04
C ASP A 143 -26.51 6.32 -0.05
N THR A 144 -26.05 5.60 0.99
CA THR A 144 -26.37 4.21 1.29
C THR A 144 -26.93 4.14 2.72
N TYR A 145 -27.99 3.38 2.92
CA TYR A 145 -28.61 3.16 4.22
C TYR A 145 -28.46 1.69 4.61
N LEU A 146 -27.85 1.45 5.75
CA LEU A 146 -27.55 0.12 6.27
C LEU A 146 -28.55 -0.29 7.35
N ASN A 147 -28.69 -1.61 7.58
CA ASN A 147 -29.55 -2.19 8.62
C ASN A 147 -31.01 -1.73 8.51
N VAL A 148 -31.54 -1.66 7.30
CA VAL A 148 -32.95 -1.33 7.04
C VAL A 148 -33.78 -2.59 7.23
N THR A 149 -34.84 -2.54 8.04
CA THR A 149 -35.68 -3.70 8.36
C THR A 149 -37.17 -3.37 8.20
N GLY A 150 -37.90 -4.30 7.61
CA GLY A 150 -39.34 -4.12 7.37
C GLY A 150 -39.67 -3.28 6.13
N PHE A 151 -40.84 -3.53 5.59
CA PHE A 151 -41.27 -2.91 4.31
C PHE A 151 -41.43 -1.40 4.39
N ASP A 152 -41.94 -0.86 5.50
CA ASP A 152 -42.18 0.59 5.64
C ASP A 152 -40.86 1.37 5.65
N GLU A 153 -39.83 0.86 6.34
CA GLU A 153 -38.48 1.44 6.30
C GLU A 153 -37.86 1.32 4.93
N LEU A 154 -37.99 0.17 4.27
CA LEU A 154 -37.50 -0.01 2.90
C LEU A 154 -38.08 1.08 1.96
N MET A 155 -39.37 1.32 2.05
CA MET A 155 -40.03 2.38 1.26
C MET A 155 -39.54 3.78 1.61
N PHE A 156 -39.33 4.06 2.89
CA PHE A 156 -38.86 5.36 3.35
C PHE A 156 -37.43 5.63 2.89
N TYR A 157 -36.50 4.66 3.10
CA TYR A 157 -35.09 4.82 2.67
C TYR A 157 -34.93 4.79 1.16
N SER A 158 -35.78 4.09 0.42
CA SER A 158 -35.82 4.16 -1.05
C SER A 158 -36.11 5.57 -1.57
N LYS A 159 -37.03 6.32 -0.94
CA LYS A 159 -37.24 7.73 -1.26
C LYS A 159 -36.01 8.59 -0.95
N LYS A 160 -35.34 8.33 0.17
CA LYS A 160 -34.08 9.01 0.53
C LYS A 160 -32.97 8.76 -0.48
N VAL A 161 -32.84 7.53 -0.96
CA VAL A 161 -31.86 7.19 -2.01
C VAL A 161 -32.18 7.97 -3.29
N PHE A 162 -33.45 8.04 -3.72
CA PHE A 162 -33.81 8.86 -4.87
C PHE A 162 -33.50 10.36 -4.67
N ALA A 163 -33.71 10.87 -3.46
CA ALA A 163 -33.40 12.26 -3.12
C ALA A 163 -31.88 12.52 -3.13
N SER A 164 -31.02 11.51 -2.83
CA SER A 164 -29.56 11.67 -2.78
C SER A 164 -28.94 12.03 -4.14
N LEU A 165 -29.60 11.77 -5.26
CA LEU A 165 -29.18 12.24 -6.58
C LEU A 165 -29.11 13.77 -6.67
N PHE A 166 -29.81 14.48 -5.79
CA PHE A 166 -29.93 15.93 -5.75
C PHE A 166 -29.34 16.54 -4.46
N THR A 167 -28.28 15.94 -3.93
CA THR A 167 -27.41 16.61 -2.96
C THR A 167 -26.63 17.73 -3.65
N ASP A 168 -26.17 18.70 -2.89
CA ASP A 168 -25.40 19.84 -3.37
C ASP A 168 -24.16 19.37 -4.16
N ARG A 169 -23.45 18.38 -3.61
CA ARG A 169 -22.28 17.74 -4.22
C ARG A 169 -22.63 17.00 -5.52
N ALA A 170 -23.73 16.22 -5.54
CA ALA A 170 -24.12 15.47 -6.72
C ALA A 170 -24.58 16.39 -7.88
N ILE A 171 -25.20 17.52 -7.56
CA ILE A 171 -25.56 18.54 -8.56
C ILE A 171 -24.30 19.23 -9.10
N SER A 172 -23.41 19.70 -8.20
CA SER A 172 -22.16 20.37 -8.58
C SER A 172 -21.28 19.46 -9.44
N TYR A 173 -21.09 18.21 -9.03
CA TYR A 173 -20.30 17.23 -9.78
C TYR A 173 -20.83 17.02 -11.20
N ARG A 174 -22.15 16.83 -11.38
CA ARG A 174 -22.73 16.68 -12.73
C ARG A 174 -22.49 17.89 -13.62
N ILE A 175 -22.59 19.10 -13.05
CA ILE A 175 -22.30 20.34 -13.79
C ILE A 175 -20.82 20.42 -14.19
N ASP A 176 -19.91 20.10 -13.26
CA ASP A 176 -18.47 20.14 -13.49
C ASP A 176 -18.02 19.15 -14.56
N GLN A 177 -18.62 17.96 -14.58
CA GLN A 177 -18.35 16.92 -15.59
C GLN A 177 -19.15 17.09 -16.88
N GLY A 178 -20.03 18.09 -16.97
CA GLY A 178 -20.81 18.36 -18.18
C GLY A 178 -21.95 17.37 -18.44
N PHE A 179 -22.40 16.63 -17.42
CA PHE A 179 -23.55 15.72 -17.56
C PHE A 179 -24.87 16.48 -17.59
N ALA A 180 -25.71 16.19 -18.58
CA ALA A 180 -27.05 16.69 -18.60
C ALA A 180 -27.92 16.05 -17.50
N HIS A 181 -28.48 16.84 -16.60
CA HIS A 181 -29.23 16.34 -15.43
C HIS A 181 -30.33 15.35 -15.81
N ARG A 182 -31.03 15.54 -16.93
CA ARG A 182 -32.13 14.67 -17.42
C ARG A 182 -31.64 13.28 -17.89
N GLN A 183 -30.38 13.14 -18.21
CA GLN A 183 -29.80 11.87 -18.72
C GLN A 183 -29.38 10.94 -17.59
N VAL A 184 -29.11 11.46 -16.41
CA VAL A 184 -28.69 10.67 -15.23
C VAL A 184 -29.92 10.22 -14.47
N ALA A 185 -30.11 8.92 -14.35
CA ALA A 185 -31.15 8.29 -13.56
C ALA A 185 -30.56 7.43 -12.44
N LEU A 186 -31.35 7.18 -11.41
CA LEU A 186 -30.93 6.39 -10.25
C LEU A 186 -31.72 5.09 -10.18
N SER A 187 -31.03 4.00 -9.97
CA SER A 187 -31.57 2.72 -9.54
C SER A 187 -31.28 2.52 -8.05
N ILE A 188 -32.05 1.69 -7.37
CA ILE A 188 -31.84 1.33 -5.97
C ILE A 188 -31.49 -0.14 -5.89
N GLY A 189 -30.35 -0.47 -5.29
CA GLY A 189 -30.01 -1.83 -4.88
C GLY A 189 -30.53 -2.13 -3.47
N VAL A 190 -31.28 -3.20 -3.32
CA VAL A 190 -31.71 -3.74 -2.04
C VAL A 190 -30.96 -5.04 -1.82
N GLN A 191 -29.96 -5.01 -0.94
CA GLN A 191 -28.98 -6.06 -0.75
C GLN A 191 -29.06 -6.61 0.67
N LYS A 192 -29.15 -7.94 0.83
CA LYS A 192 -29.09 -8.58 2.14
C LYS A 192 -27.81 -8.16 2.90
N MET A 193 -27.98 -7.70 4.12
CA MET A 193 -26.81 -7.36 4.96
C MET A 193 -25.99 -8.59 5.30
N VAL A 194 -24.66 -8.44 5.24
CA VAL A 194 -23.69 -9.39 5.82
C VAL A 194 -23.39 -8.93 7.24
N ARG A 195 -23.42 -9.86 8.21
CA ARG A 195 -23.26 -9.55 9.65
C ARG A 195 -21.81 -9.23 10.02
N SER A 196 -21.19 -8.31 9.26
CA SER A 196 -19.84 -7.84 9.56
C SER A 196 -19.78 -6.94 10.80
N ASP A 197 -20.89 -6.43 11.28
CA ASP A 197 -20.99 -5.79 12.59
C ASP A 197 -20.46 -6.68 13.74
N LEU A 198 -20.55 -7.99 13.57
CA LEU A 198 -19.99 -9.02 14.45
C LEU A 198 -18.64 -9.59 13.95
N GLY A 199 -18.22 -9.24 12.75
CA GLY A 199 -17.01 -9.69 12.08
C GLY A 199 -16.09 -8.54 11.69
N SER A 200 -15.68 -8.52 10.42
CA SER A 200 -14.83 -7.52 9.81
C SER A 200 -15.28 -7.18 8.40
N ALA A 201 -14.87 -6.01 7.92
CA ALA A 201 -15.15 -5.57 6.55
C ALA A 201 -14.03 -4.63 6.07
N GLY A 202 -14.02 -4.35 4.77
CA GLY A 202 -13.07 -3.44 4.21
C GLY A 202 -13.13 -3.31 2.71
N VAL A 203 -12.04 -2.83 2.15
CA VAL A 203 -11.85 -2.67 0.71
C VAL A 203 -10.59 -3.38 0.26
N MET A 204 -10.53 -3.83 -0.98
CA MET A 204 -9.31 -4.32 -1.60
C MET A 204 -9.14 -3.73 -3.00
N PHE A 205 -7.89 -3.50 -3.36
CA PHE A 205 -7.48 -3.03 -4.67
C PHE A 205 -6.61 -4.08 -5.33
N THR A 206 -6.82 -4.32 -6.62
CA THR A 206 -5.98 -5.28 -7.35
C THR A 206 -4.74 -4.60 -7.96
N LEU A 207 -4.23 -3.59 -7.28
CA LEU A 207 -2.93 -2.95 -7.47
C LEU A 207 -2.51 -2.26 -6.15
N ASP A 208 -1.24 -1.83 -6.09
CA ASP A 208 -0.82 -0.92 -5.02
C ASP A 208 -1.27 0.52 -5.35
N THR A 209 -2.10 1.09 -4.47
CA THR A 209 -2.69 2.42 -4.67
C THR A 209 -1.71 3.58 -4.52
N GLU A 210 -0.47 3.33 -4.07
CA GLU A 210 0.56 4.36 -3.94
C GLU A 210 1.50 4.39 -5.16
N SER A 211 2.03 3.24 -5.53
CA SER A 211 2.98 3.12 -6.64
C SER A 211 2.33 2.80 -7.98
N GLY A 212 1.07 2.33 -7.99
CA GLY A 212 0.43 1.78 -9.18
C GLY A 212 0.98 0.41 -9.59
N PHE A 213 1.75 -0.26 -8.72
CA PHE A 213 2.32 -1.57 -9.01
C PHE A 213 1.22 -2.63 -9.16
N ARG A 214 1.16 -3.28 -10.34
CA ARG A 214 0.01 -4.10 -10.76
C ARG A 214 0.03 -5.53 -10.24
N ASP A 215 1.18 -6.05 -9.80
CA ASP A 215 1.31 -7.45 -9.36
C ASP A 215 1.01 -7.64 -7.86
N LEU A 216 0.26 -6.69 -7.25
CA LEU A 216 -0.21 -6.77 -5.87
C LEU A 216 -1.72 -6.72 -5.76
N VAL A 217 -2.22 -7.35 -4.69
CA VAL A 217 -3.53 -7.05 -4.11
C VAL A 217 -3.31 -6.38 -2.76
N LEU A 218 -3.84 -5.18 -2.60
CA LEU A 218 -3.87 -4.45 -1.33
C LEU A 218 -5.24 -4.68 -0.67
N ILE A 219 -5.26 -5.22 0.55
CA ILE A 219 -6.48 -5.46 1.33
C ILE A 219 -6.44 -4.60 2.58
N ASN A 220 -7.48 -3.77 2.77
CA ASN A 220 -7.71 -3.00 3.98
C ASN A 220 -8.83 -3.65 4.77
N ALA A 221 -8.65 -3.78 6.09
CA ALA A 221 -9.56 -4.51 6.96
C ALA A 221 -9.76 -3.82 8.31
N ALA A 222 -11.00 -3.75 8.79
CA ALA A 222 -11.30 -3.31 10.15
C ALA A 222 -12.49 -4.11 10.72
N TYR A 223 -12.64 -4.09 12.04
CA TYR A 223 -13.80 -4.68 12.70
C TYR A 223 -15.07 -3.87 12.42
N GLY A 224 -16.21 -4.56 12.31
CA GLY A 224 -17.51 -3.96 12.11
C GLY A 224 -17.87 -3.75 10.65
N LEU A 225 -18.88 -2.90 10.42
CA LEU A 225 -19.36 -2.56 9.07
C LEU A 225 -18.32 -1.74 8.30
N GLY A 226 -18.21 -1.99 7.00
CA GLY A 226 -17.17 -1.43 6.11
C GLY A 226 -17.21 0.09 5.91
N GLU A 227 -18.32 0.73 6.26
CA GLU A 227 -18.50 2.17 6.07
C GLU A 227 -17.40 3.00 6.74
N ASN A 228 -16.93 2.61 7.93
CA ASN A 228 -15.82 3.29 8.61
C ASN A 228 -14.50 3.24 7.82
N VAL A 229 -14.23 2.17 7.08
CA VAL A 229 -13.04 2.06 6.22
C VAL A 229 -13.19 2.98 5.01
N VAL A 230 -14.34 2.93 4.34
CA VAL A 230 -14.64 3.74 3.15
C VAL A 230 -14.63 5.24 3.49
N GLN A 231 -15.22 5.63 4.62
CA GLN A 231 -15.24 7.02 5.08
C GLN A 231 -13.92 7.50 5.71
N GLY A 232 -12.97 6.57 6.00
CA GLY A 232 -11.71 6.88 6.66
C GLY A 232 -11.84 7.22 8.15
N SER A 233 -12.94 6.82 8.80
CA SER A 233 -13.17 7.04 10.23
C SER A 233 -12.30 6.14 11.11
N VAL A 234 -11.61 5.17 10.52
CA VAL A 234 -10.74 4.20 11.17
C VAL A 234 -9.45 4.04 10.39
N SER A 235 -8.34 3.81 11.11
CA SER A 235 -7.08 3.36 10.51
C SER A 235 -7.09 1.83 10.45
N PRO A 236 -7.26 1.23 9.24
CA PRO A 236 -7.45 -0.22 9.07
C PRO A 236 -6.12 -0.99 9.12
N ASP A 237 -6.20 -2.31 9.26
CA ASP A 237 -5.10 -3.21 8.90
C ASP A 237 -4.89 -3.19 7.38
N GLU A 238 -3.64 -3.35 6.94
CA GLU A 238 -3.28 -3.44 5.53
C GLU A 238 -2.51 -4.73 5.26
N PHE A 239 -2.88 -5.43 4.18
CA PHE A 239 -2.21 -6.65 3.73
C PHE A 239 -1.86 -6.52 2.24
N PHE A 240 -0.62 -6.87 1.89
CA PHE A 240 -0.13 -6.85 0.52
C PHE A 240 0.15 -8.27 0.06
N VAL A 241 -0.56 -8.72 -0.95
CA VAL A 241 -0.45 -10.09 -1.49
C VAL A 241 0.08 -10.05 -2.91
N PHE A 242 1.15 -10.80 -3.18
CA PHE A 242 1.80 -10.84 -4.49
C PHE A 242 1.08 -11.81 -5.44
N LYS A 243 0.44 -11.26 -6.47
CA LYS A 243 -0.44 -12.00 -7.40
C LYS A 243 0.24 -13.15 -8.15
N PRO A 244 1.46 -12.98 -8.75
CA PRO A 244 2.05 -14.01 -9.59
C PRO A 244 2.29 -15.34 -8.88
N LEU A 245 2.41 -15.32 -7.56
CA LEU A 245 2.65 -16.52 -6.74
C LEU A 245 1.42 -16.95 -5.93
N LEU A 246 0.26 -16.38 -6.18
CA LEU A 246 -1.00 -16.71 -5.51
C LEU A 246 -1.61 -18.02 -6.07
N THR A 247 -0.79 -19.06 -6.14
CA THR A 247 -1.15 -20.37 -6.70
C THR A 247 -0.74 -21.50 -5.76
N GLY A 248 -1.51 -22.59 -5.76
CA GLY A 248 -1.20 -23.77 -4.94
C GLY A 248 -1.24 -23.47 -3.44
N GLU A 249 -0.23 -23.97 -2.72
CA GLU A 249 -0.09 -23.86 -1.26
C GLU A 249 0.78 -22.66 -0.82
N LEU A 250 1.27 -21.86 -1.76
CA LEU A 250 2.08 -20.69 -1.43
C LEU A 250 1.24 -19.62 -0.71
N ARG A 251 1.89 -18.89 0.18
CA ARG A 251 1.29 -17.84 0.99
C ARG A 251 2.02 -16.50 0.74
N PRO A 252 1.85 -15.88 -0.44
CA PRO A 252 2.63 -14.73 -0.86
C PRO A 252 2.15 -13.40 -0.24
N ILE A 253 1.87 -13.38 1.07
CA ILE A 253 1.61 -12.17 1.83
C ILE A 253 2.98 -11.54 2.12
N VAL A 254 3.31 -10.48 1.38
CA VAL A 254 4.65 -9.88 1.40
C VAL A 254 4.79 -8.71 2.36
N LYS A 255 3.67 -8.16 2.86
CA LYS A 255 3.69 -7.07 3.85
C LYS A 255 2.39 -7.03 4.63
N ARG A 256 2.47 -6.66 5.91
CA ARG A 256 1.33 -6.38 6.78
C ARG A 256 1.56 -5.08 7.55
N HIS A 257 0.48 -4.38 7.82
CA HIS A 257 0.46 -3.25 8.73
C HIS A 257 -0.73 -3.40 9.69
N LEU A 258 -0.46 -3.34 11.00
CA LEU A 258 -1.50 -3.38 12.02
C LEU A 258 -2.06 -1.96 12.20
N GLY A 259 -3.32 -1.77 11.84
CA GLY A 259 -4.02 -0.50 12.04
C GLY A 259 -4.45 -0.26 13.49
N GLU A 260 -4.72 0.99 13.83
CA GLU A 260 -5.19 1.32 15.18
C GLU A 260 -6.58 0.74 15.48
N LYS A 261 -7.48 0.73 14.52
CA LYS A 261 -8.85 0.20 14.64
C LYS A 261 -9.58 0.66 15.90
N ALA A 262 -9.47 1.95 16.24
CA ALA A 262 -9.98 2.50 17.51
C ALA A 262 -11.49 2.34 17.69
N VAL A 263 -12.24 2.39 16.59
CA VAL A 263 -13.70 2.27 16.57
C VAL A 263 -14.16 1.25 15.56
N LYS A 264 -15.34 0.67 15.81
CA LYS A 264 -16.07 -0.16 14.86
C LYS A 264 -17.52 0.26 14.77
N MET A 265 -18.12 0.15 13.59
CA MET A 265 -19.53 0.41 13.38
C MET A 265 -20.33 -0.88 13.58
N VAL A 266 -21.37 -0.79 14.39
CA VAL A 266 -22.30 -1.91 14.69
C VAL A 266 -23.73 -1.46 14.52
N TYR A 267 -24.66 -2.41 14.48
CA TYR A 267 -26.08 -2.12 14.49
C TYR A 267 -26.47 -1.41 15.80
N ASP A 268 -27.33 -0.41 15.70
CA ASP A 268 -27.96 0.26 16.83
C ASP A 268 -29.41 -0.24 16.97
N ASN A 269 -29.61 -1.05 17.97
CA ASN A 269 -30.92 -1.62 18.30
C ASN A 269 -31.61 -0.89 19.46
N VAL A 270 -31.15 0.30 19.82
CA VAL A 270 -31.65 1.05 20.98
C VAL A 270 -32.96 1.76 20.66
N ASP A 271 -33.15 2.19 19.41
CA ASP A 271 -34.41 2.79 18.95
C ASP A 271 -35.21 1.78 18.13
N PRO A 272 -36.34 1.25 18.67
CA PRO A 272 -37.17 0.29 17.92
C PRO A 272 -37.90 0.90 16.72
N GLU A 273 -37.99 2.24 16.61
CA GLU A 273 -38.68 2.93 15.53
C GLU A 273 -37.77 3.28 14.36
N HIS A 274 -36.44 3.27 14.56
CA HIS A 274 -35.46 3.54 13.51
C HIS A 274 -34.25 2.66 13.66
N THR A 275 -34.13 1.67 12.80
CA THR A 275 -32.91 0.87 12.69
C THR A 275 -31.76 1.72 12.14
N SER A 276 -30.68 1.79 12.88
CA SER A 276 -29.52 2.63 12.58
C SER A 276 -28.21 1.90 12.89
N THR A 277 -27.11 2.54 12.59
CA THR A 277 -25.76 2.08 12.95
C THR A 277 -25.11 3.09 13.90
N ARG A 278 -24.20 2.61 14.74
CA ARG A 278 -23.40 3.47 15.63
C ARG A 278 -21.97 3.01 15.75
N ASN A 279 -21.08 3.94 16.03
CA ASN A 279 -19.70 3.65 16.35
C ASN A 279 -19.55 3.29 17.84
N VAL A 280 -18.79 2.21 18.10
CA VAL A 280 -18.38 1.78 19.43
C VAL A 280 -16.86 1.60 19.48
N SER A 281 -16.25 1.84 20.64
CA SER A 281 -14.81 1.63 20.83
C SER A 281 -14.46 0.14 20.72
N VAL A 282 -13.32 -0.14 20.08
CA VAL A 282 -12.74 -1.49 20.03
C VAL A 282 -11.85 -1.70 21.25
N SER A 283 -11.94 -2.87 21.88
CA SER A 283 -11.10 -3.18 23.04
C SER A 283 -9.62 -3.22 22.65
N GLU A 284 -8.74 -2.87 23.58
CA GLU A 284 -7.29 -2.89 23.37
C GLU A 284 -6.79 -4.28 22.90
N GLN A 285 -7.35 -5.36 23.45
CA GLN A 285 -7.01 -6.72 23.03
C GLN A 285 -7.26 -6.94 21.53
N LEU A 286 -8.40 -6.50 20.99
CA LEU A 286 -8.74 -6.63 19.58
C LEU A 286 -7.93 -5.65 18.69
N ARG A 287 -7.66 -4.45 19.18
CA ARG A 287 -6.82 -3.47 18.47
C ARG A 287 -5.41 -4.00 18.22
N ASN A 288 -4.88 -4.78 19.16
CA ASN A 288 -3.56 -5.40 19.09
C ASN A 288 -3.54 -6.73 18.33
N GLN A 289 -4.59 -7.05 17.56
CA GLN A 289 -4.69 -8.22 16.69
C GLN A 289 -5.12 -7.80 15.28
N PHE A 290 -4.67 -8.53 14.27
CA PHE A 290 -5.20 -8.35 12.92
C PHE A 290 -6.67 -8.77 12.88
N SER A 291 -7.46 -8.04 12.12
CA SER A 291 -8.91 -8.28 11.95
C SER A 291 -9.23 -9.42 10.96
N LEU A 292 -8.24 -9.90 10.23
CA LEU A 292 -8.27 -11.07 9.36
C LEU A 292 -7.12 -12.03 9.68
N ASP A 293 -7.33 -13.29 9.48
CA ASP A 293 -6.25 -14.28 9.42
C ASP A 293 -5.68 -14.41 7.99
N ASP A 294 -4.57 -15.14 7.86
CA ASP A 294 -3.90 -15.30 6.58
C ASP A 294 -4.72 -16.06 5.53
N ASP A 295 -5.60 -16.97 5.95
CA ASP A 295 -6.44 -17.74 5.04
C ASP A 295 -7.54 -16.86 4.44
N ASP A 296 -8.14 -15.98 5.25
CA ASP A 296 -9.08 -14.96 4.80
C ASP A 296 -8.41 -14.00 3.78
N VAL A 297 -7.21 -13.51 4.11
CA VAL A 297 -6.44 -12.61 3.25
C VAL A 297 -6.16 -13.26 1.89
N LEU A 298 -5.71 -14.52 1.88
CA LEU A 298 -5.43 -15.25 0.64
C LEU A 298 -6.71 -15.57 -0.16
N ALA A 299 -7.81 -15.88 0.51
CA ALA A 299 -9.10 -16.11 -0.15
C ALA A 299 -9.60 -14.82 -0.83
N LEU A 300 -9.57 -13.68 -0.14
CA LEU A 300 -9.92 -12.38 -0.70
C LEU A 300 -9.01 -12.01 -1.89
N ALA A 301 -7.70 -12.18 -1.75
CA ALA A 301 -6.76 -11.89 -2.83
C ALA A 301 -7.02 -12.74 -4.08
N LYS A 302 -7.31 -14.04 -3.92
CA LYS A 302 -7.70 -14.94 -5.03
C LYS A 302 -8.96 -14.47 -5.73
N ALA A 303 -9.99 -14.09 -4.96
CA ALA A 303 -11.21 -13.53 -5.53
C ALA A 303 -10.95 -12.23 -6.29
N GLY A 304 -10.15 -11.31 -5.72
CA GLY A 304 -9.76 -10.06 -6.38
C GLY A 304 -9.07 -10.30 -7.73
N VAL A 305 -8.13 -11.24 -7.79
CA VAL A 305 -7.44 -11.61 -9.05
C VAL A 305 -8.41 -12.21 -10.07
N LEU A 306 -9.34 -13.05 -9.65
CA LEU A 306 -10.36 -13.62 -10.54
C LEU A 306 -11.30 -12.55 -11.09
N ILE A 307 -11.73 -11.61 -10.24
CA ILE A 307 -12.57 -10.48 -10.65
C ILE A 307 -11.82 -9.59 -11.65
N GLU A 308 -10.56 -9.21 -11.35
CA GLU A 308 -9.73 -8.43 -12.27
C GLU A 308 -9.56 -9.11 -13.63
N ALA A 309 -9.28 -10.42 -13.63
CA ALA A 309 -9.12 -11.19 -14.86
C ALA A 309 -10.40 -11.18 -15.70
N HIS A 310 -11.56 -11.41 -15.08
CA HIS A 310 -12.86 -11.39 -15.73
C HIS A 310 -13.19 -10.05 -16.39
N TYR A 311 -13.04 -8.95 -15.64
CA TYR A 311 -13.31 -7.61 -16.17
C TYR A 311 -12.28 -7.18 -17.23
N SER A 312 -11.01 -7.57 -17.08
CA SER A 312 -9.96 -7.30 -18.06
C SER A 312 -10.22 -8.03 -19.39
N GLU A 313 -10.70 -9.29 -19.34
CA GLU A 313 -11.08 -10.05 -20.54
C GLU A 313 -12.22 -9.35 -21.28
N LYS A 314 -13.27 -8.94 -20.57
CA LYS A 314 -14.41 -8.22 -21.16
C LYS A 314 -14.01 -6.86 -21.75
N ALA A 315 -13.14 -6.13 -21.10
CA ALA A 315 -12.67 -4.83 -21.56
C ALA A 315 -11.66 -4.91 -22.70
N GLY A 316 -10.98 -6.05 -22.87
CA GLY A 316 -9.89 -6.24 -23.84
C GLY A 316 -8.58 -5.54 -23.44
N HIS A 317 -8.46 -5.07 -22.20
CA HIS A 317 -7.24 -4.47 -21.64
C HIS A 317 -7.21 -4.72 -20.11
N SER A 318 -6.02 -4.59 -19.50
CA SER A 318 -5.87 -4.73 -18.04
C SER A 318 -6.74 -3.71 -17.31
N MET A 319 -7.57 -4.19 -16.39
CA MET A 319 -8.55 -3.40 -15.64
C MET A 319 -8.41 -3.72 -14.14
N PRO A 320 -7.52 -3.03 -13.42
CA PRO A 320 -7.46 -3.13 -11.97
C PRO A 320 -8.80 -2.77 -11.32
N MET A 321 -9.10 -3.39 -10.19
CA MET A 321 -10.40 -3.31 -9.53
C MET A 321 -10.29 -2.74 -8.13
N ASP A 322 -11.33 -1.99 -7.75
CA ASP A 322 -11.65 -1.55 -6.40
C ASP A 322 -12.86 -2.38 -5.91
N ILE A 323 -12.70 -3.10 -4.80
CA ILE A 323 -13.63 -4.13 -4.37
C ILE A 323 -13.96 -3.95 -2.88
N GLU A 324 -15.24 -3.83 -2.56
CA GLU A 324 -15.73 -3.86 -1.17
C GLU A 324 -16.02 -5.31 -0.76
N TRP A 325 -15.62 -5.66 0.45
CA TRP A 325 -15.81 -7.01 0.99
C TRP A 325 -16.25 -6.98 2.45
N ALA A 326 -16.85 -8.09 2.93
CA ALA A 326 -17.21 -8.28 4.32
C ALA A 326 -17.04 -9.75 4.75
N LYS A 327 -16.72 -9.96 6.04
CA LYS A 327 -16.73 -11.26 6.71
C LYS A 327 -17.90 -11.32 7.68
N ASP A 328 -18.77 -12.27 7.49
CA ASP A 328 -19.91 -12.53 8.37
C ASP A 328 -19.43 -13.09 9.71
N GLY A 329 -19.74 -12.39 10.82
CA GLY A 329 -19.27 -12.78 12.16
C GLY A 329 -20.03 -13.98 12.76
N GLU A 330 -21.17 -14.41 12.18
CA GLU A 330 -21.91 -15.58 12.62
C GLU A 330 -21.44 -16.85 11.93
N THR A 331 -21.19 -16.77 10.61
CA THR A 331 -20.83 -17.92 9.78
C THR A 331 -19.34 -18.02 9.50
N GLY A 332 -18.60 -16.91 9.63
CA GLY A 332 -17.20 -16.77 9.22
C GLY A 332 -17.00 -16.68 7.70
N GLN A 333 -18.07 -16.68 6.89
CA GLN A 333 -18.00 -16.64 5.45
C GLN A 333 -17.62 -15.24 4.95
N LEU A 334 -16.77 -15.20 3.90
CA LEU A 334 -16.40 -13.97 3.19
C LEU A 334 -17.39 -13.66 2.08
N PHE A 335 -17.66 -12.36 1.85
CA PHE A 335 -18.55 -11.87 0.82
C PHE A 335 -17.93 -10.72 0.05
N ILE A 336 -18.15 -10.67 -1.27
CA ILE A 336 -17.90 -9.48 -2.08
C ILE A 336 -19.20 -8.66 -2.10
N LEU A 337 -19.11 -7.39 -1.74
CA LEU A 337 -20.25 -6.48 -1.65
C LEU A 337 -20.40 -5.57 -2.88
N GLN A 338 -19.30 -5.25 -3.54
CA GLN A 338 -19.25 -4.41 -4.73
C GLN A 338 -17.89 -4.59 -5.42
N ALA A 339 -17.83 -4.46 -6.74
CA ALA A 339 -16.59 -4.31 -7.49
C ALA A 339 -16.77 -3.25 -8.59
N ARG A 340 -15.74 -2.42 -8.78
CA ARG A 340 -15.68 -1.41 -9.84
C ARG A 340 -14.25 -1.26 -10.37
N PRO A 341 -14.07 -0.77 -11.62
CA PRO A 341 -12.75 -0.44 -12.13
C PRO A 341 -12.06 0.62 -11.26
N GLU A 342 -10.76 0.44 -11.02
CA GLU A 342 -9.93 1.47 -10.42
C GLU A 342 -9.63 2.55 -11.47
N THR A 343 -9.83 3.84 -11.14
CA THR A 343 -9.80 4.93 -12.11
C THR A 343 -8.60 5.87 -11.97
N VAL A 344 -7.91 5.89 -10.84
CA VAL A 344 -6.82 6.83 -10.56
C VAL A 344 -5.55 6.45 -11.33
N HIS A 345 -5.08 5.20 -11.17
CA HIS A 345 -3.87 4.73 -11.82
C HIS A 345 -4.08 4.23 -13.25
N SER A 346 -5.30 3.83 -13.61
CA SER A 346 -5.61 3.40 -14.97
C SER A 346 -5.53 4.53 -16.00
N GLN A 347 -5.70 5.80 -15.59
CA GLN A 347 -5.62 6.99 -16.46
C GLN A 347 -4.20 7.55 -16.60
N HIS A 348 -3.29 7.23 -15.67
CA HIS A 348 -1.91 7.70 -15.70
C HIS A 348 -0.99 6.66 -16.35
N SER A 349 -1.18 6.40 -17.63
CA SER A 349 -0.17 5.70 -18.41
C SER A 349 0.89 6.70 -18.85
N GLN A 350 2.07 6.60 -18.22
CA GLN A 350 3.38 6.94 -18.81
C GLN A 350 4.18 8.15 -18.33
N SER A 351 5.42 7.79 -18.02
CA SER A 351 6.70 8.31 -18.56
C SER A 351 7.32 9.52 -17.88
N PHE A 352 6.82 10.01 -16.77
CA PHE A 352 7.61 10.92 -15.93
C PHE A 352 7.49 10.46 -14.48
N SER A 353 8.52 9.80 -13.98
CA SER A 353 8.70 9.61 -12.54
C SER A 353 9.43 10.84 -12.01
N ALA A 354 8.77 11.65 -11.21
CA ALA A 354 9.45 12.74 -10.50
C ALA A 354 9.77 12.23 -9.09
N THR A 355 11.05 12.18 -8.75
CA THR A 355 11.51 11.88 -7.39
C THR A 355 11.67 13.19 -6.62
N TYR A 356 11.07 13.24 -5.43
CA TYR A 356 11.20 14.37 -4.50
C TYR A 356 12.23 14.03 -3.43
N LYS A 357 13.15 14.94 -3.12
CA LYS A 357 14.17 14.75 -2.11
C LYS A 357 14.26 15.96 -1.20
N LEU A 358 13.96 15.76 0.07
CA LEU A 358 14.08 16.79 1.09
C LEU A 358 15.56 17.02 1.46
N HIS A 359 15.96 18.29 1.58
CA HIS A 359 17.32 18.64 2.04
C HIS A 359 17.40 18.68 3.56
N ASN A 360 18.43 18.05 4.13
CA ASN A 360 18.75 18.10 5.57
C ASN A 360 17.65 17.62 6.54
N ASN A 361 16.84 16.63 6.15
CA ASN A 361 15.79 16.07 7.02
C ASN A 361 16.31 15.50 8.35
N ASP A 362 17.54 14.94 8.39
CA ASP A 362 18.17 14.39 9.61
C ASP A 362 18.38 15.40 10.75
N LYS A 363 18.22 16.70 10.47
CA LYS A 363 18.48 17.78 11.43
C LYS A 363 17.22 18.44 11.98
N VAL A 364 16.09 18.23 11.35
CA VAL A 364 14.83 18.88 11.72
C VAL A 364 13.84 17.83 12.20
N PRO A 365 13.45 17.80 13.48
CA PRO A 365 12.47 16.85 13.95
C PRO A 365 11.10 17.14 13.31
N ALA A 366 10.41 16.09 12.87
CA ALA A 366 9.05 16.20 12.40
C ALA A 366 8.11 16.60 13.55
N LEU A 367 7.14 17.45 13.25
CA LEU A 367 6.08 17.85 14.20
C LEU A 367 4.97 16.79 14.23
N VAL A 368 4.67 16.19 13.07
CA VAL A 368 3.57 15.23 12.90
C VAL A 368 4.07 14.08 12.02
N GLN A 369 3.64 12.87 12.33
CA GLN A 369 3.85 11.67 11.53
C GLN A 369 2.51 10.99 11.30
N GLY A 370 2.31 10.42 10.11
CA GLY A 370 1.15 9.62 9.74
C GLY A 370 1.45 8.75 8.53
N ARG A 371 0.44 8.20 7.87
CA ARG A 371 0.62 7.42 6.64
C ARG A 371 0.75 8.35 5.44
N SER A 372 1.76 8.13 4.62
CA SER A 372 1.96 8.89 3.39
C SER A 372 0.94 8.51 2.31
N VAL A 373 0.47 9.52 1.59
CA VAL A 373 -0.35 9.38 0.39
C VAL A 373 0.28 10.18 -0.74
N GLY A 374 0.62 9.51 -1.81
CA GLY A 374 1.48 10.04 -2.86
C GLY A 374 2.95 10.07 -2.43
N LYS A 375 3.80 10.66 -3.28
CA LYS A 375 5.28 10.68 -3.13
C LYS A 375 5.85 12.09 -3.21
N LYS A 376 4.99 13.10 -3.13
CA LYS A 376 5.37 14.49 -3.30
C LYS A 376 5.72 15.17 -1.98
N ILE A 377 6.39 16.32 -2.13
CA ILE A 377 6.61 17.25 -1.05
C ILE A 377 5.92 18.55 -1.42
N ALA A 378 5.25 19.18 -0.47
CA ALA A 378 4.67 20.50 -0.64
C ALA A 378 4.82 21.32 0.64
N SER A 379 4.90 22.64 0.49
CA SER A 379 4.99 23.56 1.61
C SER A 379 3.82 24.53 1.58
N GLY A 380 3.37 24.95 2.74
CA GLY A 380 2.27 25.90 2.89
C GLY A 380 2.05 26.31 4.33
N LYS A 381 1.11 27.23 4.56
CA LYS A 381 0.67 27.58 5.92
C LYS A 381 -0.41 26.61 6.36
N ALA A 382 -0.28 26.06 7.54
CA ALA A 382 -1.28 25.17 8.12
C ALA A 382 -2.59 25.93 8.37
N ARG A 383 -3.67 25.38 7.84
CA ARG A 383 -5.05 25.83 8.05
C ARG A 383 -5.85 24.74 8.72
N ILE A 384 -6.10 24.90 10.01
CA ILE A 384 -6.89 23.96 10.80
C ILE A 384 -8.36 24.26 10.57
N ILE A 385 -9.08 23.30 10.00
CA ILE A 385 -10.52 23.34 9.75
C ILE A 385 -11.18 22.24 10.60
N LYS A 386 -12.04 22.64 11.52
CA LYS A 386 -12.67 21.72 12.48
C LYS A 386 -14.00 21.18 11.99
N ASP A 387 -14.74 21.99 11.27
CA ASP A 387 -16.05 21.61 10.74
C ASP A 387 -16.35 22.34 9.42
N LYS A 388 -17.46 21.93 8.78
CA LYS A 388 -17.87 22.44 7.45
C LYS A 388 -18.13 23.95 7.42
N SER A 389 -18.47 24.57 8.53
CA SER A 389 -18.73 26.01 8.58
C SER A 389 -17.47 26.86 8.43
N GLU A 390 -16.30 26.24 8.64
CA GLU A 390 -14.98 26.90 8.55
C GLU A 390 -14.31 26.72 7.19
N MET A 391 -14.90 25.98 6.27
CA MET A 391 -14.30 25.62 4.97
C MET A 391 -13.83 26.83 4.15
N GLU A 392 -14.55 27.96 4.20
CA GLU A 392 -14.19 29.18 3.47
C GLU A 392 -12.88 29.83 3.96
N LEU A 393 -12.40 29.45 5.14
CA LEU A 393 -11.16 29.97 5.71
C LEU A 393 -9.91 29.48 4.97
N LEU A 394 -9.99 28.33 4.25
CA LEU A 394 -8.85 27.79 3.51
C LEU A 394 -8.55 28.65 2.27
N GLN A 395 -7.31 29.14 2.20
CA GLN A 395 -6.80 29.92 1.06
C GLN A 395 -6.02 29.04 0.08
N GLN A 396 -5.87 29.51 -1.15
CA GLN A 396 -5.11 28.82 -2.19
C GLN A 396 -3.65 28.60 -1.74
N GLY A 397 -3.17 27.35 -1.81
CA GLY A 397 -1.80 26.96 -1.48
C GLY A 397 -1.53 26.76 0.02
N GLU A 398 -2.55 26.81 0.88
CA GLU A 398 -2.40 26.44 2.30
C GLU A 398 -2.45 24.90 2.47
N VAL A 399 -1.94 24.42 3.59
CA VAL A 399 -2.03 23.01 4.00
C VAL A 399 -3.31 22.81 4.80
N LEU A 400 -4.23 22.00 4.30
CA LEU A 400 -5.46 21.65 5.01
C LEU A 400 -5.11 20.70 6.17
N VAL A 401 -5.46 21.07 7.39
CA VAL A 401 -5.32 20.22 8.58
C VAL A 401 -6.69 20.00 9.20
N SER A 402 -7.11 18.75 9.36
CA SER A 402 -8.42 18.42 9.91
C SER A 402 -8.40 17.12 10.71
N ASP A 403 -9.42 16.87 11.52
CA ASP A 403 -9.59 15.59 12.21
C ASP A 403 -9.91 14.47 11.20
N ILE A 404 -10.87 14.73 10.31
CA ILE A 404 -11.31 13.84 9.22
C ILE A 404 -11.94 14.68 8.11
N THR A 405 -11.92 14.19 6.88
CA THR A 405 -12.66 14.78 5.75
C THR A 405 -13.73 13.83 5.23
N ASP A 406 -14.78 14.38 4.66
CA ASP A 406 -15.83 13.65 3.96
C ASP A 406 -16.02 14.25 2.54
N PRO A 407 -16.85 13.67 1.67
CA PRO A 407 -17.02 14.15 0.28
C PRO A 407 -17.41 15.61 0.13
N ASP A 408 -18.03 16.23 1.12
CA ASP A 408 -18.39 17.66 1.07
C ASP A 408 -17.19 18.60 1.14
N TRP A 409 -16.01 18.08 1.52
CA TRP A 409 -14.75 18.84 1.62
C TRP A 409 -14.01 19.01 0.28
N GLU A 410 -14.40 18.26 -0.76
CA GLU A 410 -13.71 18.27 -2.06
C GLU A 410 -13.50 19.70 -2.64
N PRO A 411 -14.47 20.63 -2.58
CA PRO A 411 -14.26 21.98 -3.13
C PRO A 411 -13.12 22.76 -2.50
N ILE A 412 -12.86 22.58 -1.19
CA ILE A 412 -11.75 23.26 -0.52
C ILE A 412 -10.43 22.49 -0.67
N MET A 413 -10.48 21.16 -0.74
CA MET A 413 -9.28 20.33 -0.95
C MET A 413 -8.57 20.69 -2.25
N LYS A 414 -9.30 21.13 -3.29
CA LYS A 414 -8.75 21.65 -4.55
C LYS A 414 -7.88 22.91 -4.40
N LYS A 415 -8.01 23.64 -3.29
CA LYS A 415 -7.21 24.82 -2.97
C LYS A 415 -5.94 24.46 -2.18
N ALA A 416 -5.91 23.31 -1.55
CA ALA A 416 -4.84 22.89 -0.67
C ALA A 416 -3.55 22.57 -1.46
N SER A 417 -2.39 22.90 -0.89
CA SER A 417 -1.09 22.41 -1.37
C SER A 417 -0.77 21.01 -0.85
N ALA A 418 -1.30 20.65 0.32
CA ALA A 418 -1.21 19.34 0.96
C ALA A 418 -2.38 19.15 1.93
N ILE A 419 -2.61 17.91 2.36
CA ILE A 419 -3.66 17.54 3.30
C ILE A 419 -3.05 16.78 4.47
N VAL A 420 -3.50 17.08 5.70
CA VAL A 420 -3.10 16.37 6.92
C VAL A 420 -4.36 16.03 7.72
N THR A 421 -4.54 14.76 8.08
CA THR A 421 -5.70 14.34 8.89
C THR A 421 -5.28 13.52 10.11
N ASN A 422 -6.00 13.70 11.24
CA ASN A 422 -5.77 12.89 12.44
C ASN A 422 -6.19 11.44 12.19
N ARG A 423 -7.31 11.21 11.51
CA ARG A 423 -7.89 9.90 11.24
C ARG A 423 -7.86 9.55 9.76
N GLY A 424 -7.91 8.26 9.46
CA GLY A 424 -7.99 7.71 8.12
C GLY A 424 -6.79 6.85 7.75
N GLY A 425 -6.98 6.00 6.75
CA GLY A 425 -5.95 5.20 6.12
C GLY A 425 -5.75 5.61 4.66
N ARG A 426 -4.90 4.89 3.92
CA ARG A 426 -4.59 5.18 2.52
C ARG A 426 -5.77 5.07 1.54
N VAL A 427 -6.89 4.57 1.99
CA VAL A 427 -8.13 4.41 1.19
C VAL A 427 -9.26 5.33 1.66
N CYS A 428 -9.00 6.22 2.62
CA CYS A 428 -9.98 7.20 3.07
C CYS A 428 -10.24 8.28 2.02
N HIS A 429 -11.32 9.03 2.19
CA HIS A 429 -11.69 10.12 1.29
C HIS A 429 -10.55 11.13 1.06
N ALA A 430 -9.87 11.57 2.14
CA ALA A 430 -8.71 12.47 2.01
C ALA A 430 -7.62 11.90 1.09
N ALA A 431 -7.32 10.60 1.23
CA ALA A 431 -6.31 9.93 0.43
C ALA A 431 -6.71 9.81 -1.05
N ILE A 432 -7.96 9.46 -1.33
CA ILE A 432 -8.48 9.35 -2.71
C ILE A 432 -8.39 10.69 -3.41
N ILE A 433 -8.91 11.75 -2.79
CA ILE A 433 -8.91 13.10 -3.39
C ILE A 433 -7.49 13.65 -3.53
N ALA A 434 -6.59 13.40 -2.55
CA ALA A 434 -5.19 13.82 -2.66
C ALA A 434 -4.49 13.19 -3.89
N ARG A 435 -4.75 11.90 -4.19
CA ARG A 435 -4.25 11.23 -5.40
C ARG A 435 -4.85 11.83 -6.67
N GLU A 436 -6.15 12.05 -6.71
CA GLU A 436 -6.83 12.68 -7.86
C GLU A 436 -6.29 14.08 -8.15
N LEU A 437 -6.04 14.87 -7.10
CA LEU A 437 -5.47 16.21 -7.21
C LEU A 437 -3.95 16.20 -7.42
N GLY A 438 -3.29 15.07 -7.23
CA GLY A 438 -1.84 14.92 -7.34
C GLY A 438 -1.07 15.74 -6.30
N ILE A 439 -1.60 15.90 -5.08
CA ILE A 439 -0.96 16.58 -3.95
C ILE A 439 -0.59 15.59 -2.85
N PRO A 440 0.44 15.86 -2.02
CA PRO A 440 0.78 14.98 -0.90
C PRO A 440 -0.27 15.04 0.21
N ALA A 441 -0.53 13.90 0.86
CA ALA A 441 -1.30 13.91 2.08
C ALA A 441 -0.68 13.00 3.16
N VAL A 442 -0.83 13.42 4.42
CA VAL A 442 -0.46 12.65 5.61
C VAL A 442 -1.75 12.33 6.36
N VAL A 443 -2.11 11.06 6.43
CA VAL A 443 -3.37 10.61 7.04
C VAL A 443 -3.12 9.73 8.26
N GLY A 444 -4.08 9.71 9.19
CA GLY A 444 -3.96 8.88 10.39
C GLY A 444 -2.86 9.32 11.35
N SER A 445 -2.62 10.62 11.48
CA SER A 445 -1.57 11.17 12.36
C SER A 445 -1.91 11.11 13.85
N GLY A 446 -3.18 10.96 14.20
CA GLY A 446 -3.67 10.94 15.58
C GLY A 446 -3.95 12.33 16.14
N ASP A 447 -3.02 13.25 16.04
CA ASP A 447 -2.98 14.51 16.82
C ASP A 447 -2.54 15.77 16.07
N ALA A 448 -2.47 15.73 14.75
CA ALA A 448 -2.02 16.88 13.93
C ALA A 448 -2.78 18.19 14.24
N THR A 449 -4.09 18.10 14.50
CA THR A 449 -4.91 19.28 14.86
C THR A 449 -4.59 19.88 16.23
N GLU A 450 -3.85 19.16 17.08
CA GLU A 450 -3.39 19.61 18.41
C GLU A 450 -1.95 20.10 18.36
N LEU A 451 -1.10 19.45 17.55
CA LEU A 451 0.32 19.74 17.43
C LEU A 451 0.61 20.95 16.54
N LEU A 452 -0.20 21.17 15.50
CA LEU A 452 -0.07 22.29 14.60
C LEU A 452 -0.93 23.47 15.03
N SER A 453 -0.45 24.68 14.80
CA SER A 453 -1.19 25.91 15.06
C SER A 453 -1.61 26.60 13.76
N GLN A 454 -2.69 27.37 13.85
CA GLN A 454 -3.22 28.12 12.73
C GLN A 454 -2.18 29.10 12.14
N GLY A 455 -1.82 28.91 10.88
CA GLY A 455 -0.87 29.75 10.15
C GLY A 455 0.60 29.35 10.29
N ASP A 456 0.90 28.23 10.97
CA ASP A 456 2.24 27.67 11.01
C ASP A 456 2.75 27.39 9.59
N GLU A 457 3.98 27.83 9.31
CA GLU A 457 4.67 27.47 8.07
C GLU A 457 5.17 26.04 8.20
N VAL A 458 4.74 25.16 7.28
CA VAL A 458 5.08 23.74 7.32
C VAL A 458 5.46 23.20 5.95
N THR A 459 6.24 22.11 5.97
CA THR A 459 6.54 21.28 4.81
C THR A 459 6.00 19.89 5.06
N VAL A 460 5.11 19.44 4.19
CA VAL A 460 4.50 18.09 4.18
C VAL A 460 5.29 17.24 3.21
N SER A 461 5.92 16.17 3.72
CA SER A 461 6.72 15.24 2.93
C SER A 461 6.08 13.86 2.93
N CYS A 462 5.83 13.35 1.73
CA CYS A 462 5.43 11.96 1.47
C CYS A 462 6.51 11.21 0.68
N ALA A 463 7.73 11.74 0.58
CA ALA A 463 8.83 11.16 -0.18
C ALA A 463 9.74 10.23 0.64
N GLU A 464 9.37 9.91 1.87
CA GLU A 464 10.21 9.19 2.84
C GLU A 464 9.68 7.78 3.15
N GLY A 465 8.98 7.18 2.21
CA GLY A 465 8.44 5.82 2.32
C GLY A 465 6.97 5.77 2.68
N ASP A 466 6.59 4.79 3.50
CA ASP A 466 5.19 4.57 3.90
C ASP A 466 4.66 5.58 4.90
N ASP A 467 5.55 6.24 5.63
CA ASP A 467 5.20 7.28 6.57
C ASP A 467 5.35 8.67 5.94
N GLY A 468 4.40 9.52 6.21
CA GLY A 468 4.40 10.92 5.82
C GLY A 468 4.71 11.79 7.04
N TYR A 469 5.41 12.89 6.79
CA TYR A 469 5.88 13.78 7.84
C TYR A 469 5.48 15.21 7.59
N VAL A 470 5.24 15.95 8.67
CA VAL A 470 5.05 17.41 8.63
C VAL A 470 6.20 18.05 9.40
N TYR A 471 7.00 18.81 8.71
CA TYR A 471 8.16 19.52 9.27
C TYR A 471 7.87 21.00 9.51
N PRO A 472 8.49 21.63 10.51
CA PRO A 472 8.36 23.06 10.74
C PRO A 472 9.09 23.85 9.65
N GLY A 473 8.48 24.95 9.19
CA GLY A 473 9.04 25.87 8.21
C GLY A 473 8.99 25.38 6.76
N TYR A 474 9.43 26.21 5.84
CA TYR A 474 9.57 25.88 4.43
C TYR A 474 10.94 25.26 4.18
N LEU A 475 10.99 23.92 4.13
CA LEU A 475 12.23 23.20 3.88
C LEU A 475 12.49 23.11 2.37
N PRO A 476 13.73 23.32 1.91
CA PRO A 476 14.08 23.14 0.50
C PRO A 476 14.08 21.67 0.12
N PHE A 477 13.59 21.37 -1.08
CA PHE A 477 13.59 20.03 -1.67
C PHE A 477 13.87 20.09 -3.18
N ASP A 478 14.46 19.02 -3.71
CA ASP A 478 14.67 18.84 -5.13
C ASP A 478 13.53 18.02 -5.74
N VAL A 479 13.23 18.34 -7.01
CA VAL A 479 12.34 17.56 -7.86
C VAL A 479 13.13 17.09 -9.08
N VAL A 480 13.37 15.79 -9.19
CA VAL A 480 14.11 15.20 -10.30
C VAL A 480 13.12 14.50 -11.22
N GLU A 481 12.93 15.02 -12.42
CA GLU A 481 12.11 14.40 -13.47
C GLU A 481 12.95 13.41 -14.28
N HIS A 482 12.51 12.16 -14.37
CA HIS A 482 13.16 11.11 -15.15
C HIS A 482 12.40 10.86 -16.45
N LYS A 483 13.06 11.14 -17.58
CA LYS A 483 12.60 10.69 -18.90
C LYS A 483 13.26 9.37 -19.23
N VAL A 484 12.48 8.30 -19.36
CA VAL A 484 13.02 6.96 -19.63
C VAL A 484 12.66 6.53 -21.04
N ASN A 485 13.62 6.55 -21.96
CA ASN A 485 13.44 5.98 -23.27
C ASN A 485 14.79 5.41 -23.76
N PHE A 486 15.11 4.17 -23.35
CA PHE A 486 16.29 3.49 -23.84
C PHE A 486 15.97 2.72 -25.12
N SER A 487 16.83 2.88 -26.16
CA SER A 487 16.69 2.16 -27.43
C SER A 487 16.99 0.66 -27.29
N HIS A 488 17.87 0.30 -26.33
CA HIS A 488 18.26 -1.07 -25.97
C HIS A 488 18.78 -1.09 -24.54
N ARG A 489 19.17 -2.27 -24.05
CA ARG A 489 19.78 -2.46 -22.72
C ARG A 489 21.27 -2.77 -22.85
N PRO A 490 22.13 -2.27 -21.95
CA PRO A 490 23.53 -2.65 -21.92
C PRO A 490 23.71 -4.14 -21.58
N ALA A 491 24.83 -4.73 -22.01
CA ALA A 491 25.23 -6.09 -21.64
C ALA A 491 25.56 -6.18 -20.14
N THR A 492 26.27 -5.18 -19.60
CA THR A 492 26.50 -5.01 -18.18
C THR A 492 25.17 -4.78 -17.45
N LYS A 493 24.85 -5.60 -16.45
CA LYS A 493 23.59 -5.50 -15.72
C LYS A 493 23.56 -4.27 -14.82
N MET A 494 22.55 -3.42 -15.01
CA MET A 494 22.33 -2.22 -14.23
C MET A 494 21.35 -2.53 -13.11
N MET A 495 21.86 -2.71 -11.91
CA MET A 495 21.09 -3.11 -10.73
C MET A 495 20.93 -1.94 -9.74
N LEU A 496 20.07 -2.13 -8.75
CA LEU A 496 19.83 -1.13 -7.72
C LEU A 496 20.46 -1.52 -6.38
N ASN A 497 20.93 -0.52 -5.65
CA ASN A 497 21.12 -0.58 -4.21
C ASN A 497 19.84 -0.14 -3.53
N LEU A 498 19.28 -0.99 -2.68
CA LEU A 498 18.01 -0.72 -2.01
C LEU A 498 18.18 -0.93 -0.51
N ALA A 499 17.82 0.09 0.27
CA ALA A 499 17.81 0.01 1.72
C ALA A 499 16.39 -0.12 2.26
N ASP A 500 15.46 0.72 1.76
CA ASP A 500 14.09 0.82 2.25
C ASP A 500 13.13 -0.08 1.45
N PRO A 501 12.52 -1.11 2.06
CA PRO A 501 11.52 -1.96 1.41
C PRO A 501 10.27 -1.21 0.94
N HIS A 502 9.95 -0.07 1.58
CA HIS A 502 8.75 0.71 1.25
C HIS A 502 8.86 1.37 -0.14
N MET A 503 10.09 1.63 -0.60
CA MET A 503 10.36 2.19 -1.91
C MET A 503 10.50 1.13 -3.02
N ALA A 504 10.43 -0.16 -2.67
CA ALA A 504 10.73 -1.24 -3.60
C ALA A 504 9.79 -1.26 -4.82
N PHE A 505 8.49 -1.13 -4.61
CA PHE A 505 7.49 -1.18 -5.68
C PHE A 505 7.57 0.03 -6.63
N GLU A 506 8.03 1.16 -6.15
CA GLU A 506 8.29 2.33 -6.99
C GLU A 506 9.56 2.16 -7.82
N PHE A 507 10.67 1.81 -7.17
CA PHE A 507 11.97 1.69 -7.84
C PHE A 507 12.03 0.49 -8.79
N ALA A 508 11.20 -0.53 -8.59
CA ALA A 508 11.06 -1.65 -9.53
C ALA A 508 10.57 -1.21 -10.91
N GLN A 509 9.86 -0.08 -11.00
CA GLN A 509 9.37 0.48 -12.26
C GLN A 509 10.46 1.23 -13.05
N LEU A 510 11.60 1.57 -12.40
CA LEU A 510 12.75 2.09 -13.11
C LEU A 510 13.36 1.02 -14.02
N PRO A 511 14.06 1.40 -15.09
CA PRO A 511 14.71 0.47 -16.00
C PRO A 511 15.92 -0.20 -15.34
N ASN A 512 15.73 -1.33 -14.68
CA ASN A 512 16.74 -2.05 -13.91
C ASN A 512 16.84 -3.54 -14.32
N ASP A 513 17.90 -4.22 -13.84
CA ASP A 513 18.11 -5.66 -13.97
C ASP A 513 18.02 -6.39 -12.62
N GLY A 514 17.41 -5.78 -11.61
CA GLY A 514 17.22 -6.33 -10.27
C GLY A 514 17.90 -5.52 -9.17
N VAL A 515 18.07 -6.13 -8.01
CA VAL A 515 18.70 -5.54 -6.83
C VAL A 515 20.03 -6.25 -6.55
N GLY A 516 21.14 -5.51 -6.64
CA GLY A 516 22.48 -6.06 -6.38
C GLY A 516 22.90 -5.96 -4.92
N LEU A 517 22.25 -5.08 -4.15
CA LEU A 517 22.41 -5.01 -2.70
C LEU A 517 21.13 -4.55 -2.04
N ALA A 518 20.47 -5.42 -1.28
CA ALA A 518 19.47 -5.06 -0.28
C ALA A 518 20.05 -5.29 1.12
N ARG A 519 19.94 -4.28 1.99
CA ARG A 519 20.57 -4.30 3.33
C ARG A 519 19.54 -4.64 4.40
N LEU A 520 19.76 -5.71 5.16
CA LEU A 520 18.87 -6.09 6.25
C LEU A 520 18.89 -5.11 7.43
N GLU A 521 19.97 -4.38 7.61
CA GLU A 521 20.14 -3.41 8.69
C GLU A 521 19.02 -2.36 8.70
N PHE A 522 18.59 -1.90 7.52
CA PHE A 522 17.48 -0.94 7.43
C PHE A 522 16.19 -1.55 7.95
N ILE A 523 15.89 -2.79 7.54
CA ILE A 523 14.69 -3.51 7.99
C ILE A 523 14.74 -3.72 9.51
N ILE A 524 15.89 -4.15 10.02
CA ILE A 524 16.07 -4.42 11.46
C ILE A 524 15.95 -3.13 12.26
N ASN A 525 16.55 -2.01 11.82
CA ASN A 525 16.47 -0.74 12.54
C ASN A 525 15.06 -0.15 12.53
N ASN A 526 14.43 -0.09 11.35
CA ASN A 526 13.23 0.72 11.16
C ASN A 526 11.94 -0.09 11.32
N MET A 527 11.92 -1.37 10.90
CA MET A 527 10.71 -2.19 10.98
C MET A 527 10.66 -3.05 12.26
N ILE A 528 11.80 -3.37 12.86
CA ILE A 528 11.89 -4.20 14.08
C ILE A 528 12.27 -3.34 15.29
N GLY A 529 13.43 -2.66 15.24
CA GLY A 529 13.91 -1.73 16.25
C GLY A 529 14.27 -2.35 17.60
N ILE A 530 14.37 -3.69 17.67
CA ILE A 530 14.62 -4.46 18.90
C ILE A 530 15.81 -5.39 18.67
N HIS A 531 16.71 -5.49 19.64
CA HIS A 531 17.84 -6.41 19.57
C HIS A 531 17.32 -7.88 19.54
N PRO A 532 17.77 -8.73 18.59
CA PRO A 532 17.24 -10.08 18.44
C PRO A 532 17.40 -10.95 19.70
N ARG A 533 18.50 -10.78 20.47
CA ARG A 533 18.70 -11.50 21.73
C ARG A 533 17.65 -11.11 22.80
N ALA A 534 17.22 -9.85 22.85
CA ALA A 534 16.16 -9.42 23.76
C ALA A 534 14.80 -10.11 23.44
N LEU A 535 14.55 -10.41 22.17
CA LEU A 535 13.35 -11.17 21.76
C LEU A 535 13.46 -12.67 22.08
N LEU A 536 14.66 -13.25 21.97
CA LEU A 536 14.94 -14.64 22.34
C LEU A 536 14.84 -14.86 23.85
N GLU A 537 15.29 -13.90 24.63
CA GLU A 537 15.34 -13.96 26.10
C GLU A 537 14.22 -13.16 26.77
N PHE A 538 13.12 -12.90 26.05
CA PHE A 538 12.02 -12.02 26.46
C PHE A 538 11.52 -12.28 27.89
N ASP A 539 11.35 -13.56 28.29
CA ASP A 539 10.82 -13.93 29.58
C ASP A 539 11.75 -13.55 30.76
N THR A 540 13.04 -13.32 30.50
CA THR A 540 14.06 -12.99 31.50
C THR A 540 14.33 -11.50 31.66
N LEU A 541 13.75 -10.66 30.78
CA LEU A 541 13.95 -9.22 30.82
C LEU A 541 13.25 -8.57 32.02
N ASP A 542 13.67 -7.35 32.36
CA ASP A 542 12.95 -6.52 33.32
C ASP A 542 11.56 -6.10 32.80
N GLU A 543 10.64 -5.75 33.71
CA GLU A 543 9.25 -5.49 33.35
C GLU A 543 9.07 -4.24 32.47
N ASP A 544 9.90 -3.21 32.64
CA ASP A 544 9.81 -1.99 31.83
C ASP A 544 10.20 -2.26 30.38
N LEU A 545 11.25 -3.02 30.16
CA LEU A 545 11.68 -3.43 28.82
C LEU A 545 10.69 -4.41 28.17
N LYS A 546 10.15 -5.36 28.95
CA LYS A 546 9.06 -6.25 28.49
C LYS A 546 7.86 -5.45 27.98
N GLN A 547 7.40 -4.46 28.74
CA GLN A 547 6.26 -3.65 28.36
C GLN A 547 6.50 -2.88 27.05
N GLN A 548 7.68 -2.28 26.89
CA GLN A 548 8.05 -1.59 25.66
C GLN A 548 8.09 -2.55 24.45
N ILE A 549 8.66 -3.75 24.62
CA ILE A 549 8.70 -4.77 23.59
C ILE A 549 7.27 -5.24 23.25
N GLN A 550 6.45 -5.50 24.29
CA GLN A 550 5.10 -6.03 24.10
C GLN A 550 4.19 -5.10 23.28
N GLN A 551 4.37 -3.78 23.41
CA GLN A 551 3.68 -2.80 22.57
C GLN A 551 4.10 -2.90 21.09
N ARG A 552 5.39 -3.13 20.80
CA ARG A 552 5.92 -3.21 19.42
C ARG A 552 5.59 -4.52 18.71
N ILE A 553 5.47 -5.63 19.46
CA ILE A 553 5.19 -6.96 18.88
C ILE A 553 3.69 -7.24 18.72
N ALA A 554 2.82 -6.26 18.95
CA ALA A 554 1.38 -6.39 18.79
C ALA A 554 1.03 -6.98 17.40
N GLY A 555 0.04 -7.88 17.36
CA GLY A 555 -0.36 -8.58 16.14
C GLY A 555 0.43 -9.85 15.81
N TYR A 556 1.53 -10.14 16.53
CA TYR A 556 2.35 -11.32 16.27
C TYR A 556 2.27 -12.34 17.41
N PRO A 557 2.37 -13.66 17.10
CA PRO A 557 2.13 -14.72 18.10
C PRO A 557 3.18 -14.79 19.22
N SER A 558 4.42 -14.37 18.93
CA SER A 558 5.52 -14.38 19.90
C SER A 558 6.60 -13.35 19.55
N PRO A 559 7.48 -12.98 20.49
CA PRO A 559 8.60 -12.06 20.22
C PRO A 559 9.51 -12.52 19.08
N THR A 560 9.86 -13.81 19.04
CA THR A 560 10.71 -14.39 18.00
C THR A 560 9.99 -14.44 16.64
N GLN A 561 8.69 -14.77 16.62
CA GLN A 561 7.89 -14.78 15.41
C GLN A 561 7.70 -13.35 14.83
N PHE A 562 7.59 -12.36 15.69
CA PHE A 562 7.61 -10.95 15.27
C PHE A 562 8.89 -10.63 14.47
N TYR A 563 10.07 -10.97 15.01
CA TYR A 563 11.35 -10.72 14.31
C TYR A 563 11.39 -11.40 12.94
N VAL A 564 11.07 -12.69 12.90
CA VAL A 564 11.11 -13.50 11.67
C VAL A 564 10.11 -12.96 10.64
N ASN A 565 8.90 -12.68 11.03
CA ASN A 565 7.85 -12.21 10.11
C ASN A 565 8.16 -10.79 9.60
N ARG A 566 8.54 -9.86 10.47
CA ARG A 566 8.89 -8.49 10.05
C ARG A 566 10.08 -8.45 9.11
N LEU A 567 11.09 -9.27 9.38
CA LEU A 567 12.25 -9.40 8.50
C LEU A 567 11.84 -10.02 7.15
N ALA A 568 11.03 -11.08 7.17
CA ALA A 568 10.50 -11.73 5.97
C ALA A 568 9.59 -10.80 5.15
N GLU A 569 8.80 -9.95 5.80
CA GLU A 569 7.98 -8.94 5.13
C GLU A 569 8.84 -7.91 4.38
N GLY A 570 9.88 -7.38 5.01
CA GLY A 570 10.80 -6.46 4.34
C GLY A 570 11.56 -7.09 3.17
N ILE A 571 12.09 -8.30 3.35
CA ILE A 571 12.76 -9.07 2.28
C ILE A 571 11.75 -9.43 1.18
N GLY A 572 10.57 -9.93 1.55
CA GLY A 572 9.51 -10.36 0.64
C GLY A 572 8.99 -9.21 -0.22
N ALA A 573 8.80 -8.02 0.35
CA ALA A 573 8.39 -6.83 -0.40
C ALA A 573 9.41 -6.48 -1.50
N ILE A 574 10.73 -6.51 -1.17
CA ILE A 574 11.78 -6.26 -2.16
C ILE A 574 11.79 -7.37 -3.23
N ALA A 575 11.77 -8.64 -2.81
CA ALA A 575 11.82 -9.75 -3.75
C ALA A 575 10.61 -9.79 -4.69
N ALA A 576 9.41 -9.51 -4.19
CA ALA A 576 8.18 -9.43 -4.98
C ALA A 576 8.20 -8.27 -5.98
N ALA A 577 8.65 -7.08 -5.54
CA ALA A 577 8.71 -5.90 -6.39
C ALA A 577 9.57 -6.11 -7.65
N PHE A 578 10.66 -6.85 -7.52
CA PHE A 578 11.59 -7.10 -8.63
C PHE A 578 11.42 -8.47 -9.30
N TYR A 579 10.47 -9.29 -8.86
CA TYR A 579 10.25 -10.61 -9.47
C TYR A 579 9.95 -10.51 -10.98
N PRO A 580 10.52 -11.39 -11.84
CA PRO A 580 11.45 -12.49 -11.57
C PRO A 580 12.96 -12.10 -11.60
N LYS A 581 13.28 -10.78 -11.65
CA LYS A 581 14.67 -10.30 -11.65
C LYS A 581 15.37 -10.65 -10.34
N PRO A 582 16.70 -10.90 -10.34
CA PRO A 582 17.43 -11.28 -9.13
C PRO A 582 17.42 -10.18 -8.07
N VAL A 583 17.29 -10.60 -6.82
CA VAL A 583 17.44 -9.76 -5.64
C VAL A 583 18.49 -10.37 -4.73
N ILE A 584 19.58 -9.64 -4.49
CA ILE A 584 20.66 -10.08 -3.60
C ILE A 584 20.49 -9.37 -2.26
N ILE A 585 20.09 -10.11 -1.22
CA ILE A 585 20.07 -9.58 0.14
C ILE A 585 21.40 -9.85 0.83
N ARG A 586 21.89 -8.89 1.56
CA ARG A 586 23.05 -9.04 2.46
C ARG A 586 22.54 -9.31 3.87
N PHE A 587 22.95 -10.44 4.47
CA PHE A 587 22.74 -10.69 5.89
C PHE A 587 23.29 -9.53 6.74
N SER A 588 22.77 -9.36 7.95
CA SER A 588 23.06 -8.19 8.78
C SER A 588 24.54 -7.99 9.07
N ASP A 589 25.04 -6.79 8.84
CA ASP A 589 26.44 -6.40 9.07
C ASP A 589 26.55 -5.25 10.08
N PHE A 590 25.76 -5.32 11.13
CA PHE A 590 25.84 -4.35 12.22
C PHE A 590 27.15 -4.48 12.99
N LYS A 591 27.67 -3.32 13.35
CA LYS A 591 28.73 -3.19 14.35
C LYS A 591 28.12 -3.27 15.75
N SER A 592 28.93 -3.55 16.76
CA SER A 592 28.47 -3.66 18.14
C SER A 592 27.82 -2.36 18.68
N ASN A 593 28.30 -1.19 18.28
CA ASN A 593 27.67 0.08 18.65
C ASN A 593 26.30 0.28 17.98
N GLU A 594 26.09 -0.22 16.76
CA GLU A 594 24.83 -0.14 16.04
C GLU A 594 23.78 -1.09 16.66
N TYR A 595 24.15 -2.36 16.92
CA TYR A 595 23.26 -3.30 17.64
C TYR A 595 22.92 -2.82 19.04
N ARG A 596 23.88 -2.16 19.72
CA ARG A 596 23.62 -1.59 21.06
C ARG A 596 22.51 -0.54 21.05
N SER A 597 22.37 0.23 19.97
CA SER A 597 21.35 1.26 19.86
C SER A 597 19.91 0.72 19.71
N LEU A 598 19.75 -0.56 19.39
CA LEU A 598 18.45 -1.22 19.34
C LEU A 598 17.90 -1.41 20.75
N LEU A 599 16.56 -1.42 20.87
CA LEU A 599 15.89 -1.64 22.15
C LEU A 599 16.38 -2.94 22.81
N GLY A 600 16.89 -2.84 24.02
CA GLY A 600 17.48 -3.95 24.77
C GLY A 600 18.93 -4.28 24.41
N GLY A 601 19.56 -3.59 23.42
CA GLY A 601 20.89 -3.90 22.90
C GLY A 601 22.03 -3.67 23.90
N ASP A 602 21.88 -2.68 24.79
CA ASP A 602 22.91 -2.33 25.77
C ASP A 602 23.32 -3.50 26.68
N ALA A 603 22.41 -4.44 26.92
CA ALA A 603 22.66 -5.59 27.79
C ALA A 603 23.51 -6.68 27.13
N TYR A 604 23.58 -6.72 25.79
CA TYR A 604 24.13 -7.84 25.05
C TYR A 604 25.42 -7.51 24.27
N GLU A 605 25.62 -6.22 23.95
CA GLU A 605 26.68 -5.82 23.04
C GLU A 605 27.95 -5.38 23.77
N PRO A 606 29.13 -5.91 23.38
CA PRO A 606 30.39 -5.52 23.98
C PRO A 606 30.74 -4.07 23.62
N HIS A 607 31.52 -3.42 24.48
CA HIS A 607 32.20 -2.18 24.17
C HIS A 607 33.50 -2.48 23.41
N GLU A 608 33.59 -1.99 22.18
CA GLU A 608 34.77 -2.12 21.34
C GLU A 608 35.42 -0.75 21.08
N GLU A 609 36.73 -0.67 21.09
CA GLU A 609 37.44 0.57 20.73
C GLU A 609 37.34 0.90 19.24
N ASN A 610 37.28 -0.16 18.38
CA ASN A 610 37.14 0.00 16.94
C ASN A 610 36.12 -1.00 16.37
N PRO A 611 34.80 -0.69 16.46
CA PRO A 611 33.76 -1.57 15.95
C PRO A 611 33.81 -1.82 14.43
N MET A 612 34.45 -0.93 13.66
CA MET A 612 34.56 -1.06 12.20
C MET A 612 35.33 -2.35 11.78
N ILE A 613 36.28 -2.81 12.55
CA ILE A 613 37.08 -4.01 12.29
C ILE A 613 36.91 -5.09 13.37
N GLY A 614 35.95 -4.87 14.26
CA GLY A 614 35.72 -5.72 15.44
C GLY A 614 34.70 -6.86 15.20
N PHE A 615 33.74 -6.99 16.10
CA PHE A 615 32.74 -8.06 16.15
C PHE A 615 31.55 -7.74 15.18
N ARG A 616 31.76 -8.01 13.88
CA ARG A 616 30.79 -7.79 12.80
C ARG A 616 30.89 -8.89 11.73
N GLY A 617 29.86 -8.91 10.86
CA GLY A 617 29.79 -9.85 9.73
C GLY A 617 29.79 -11.31 10.16
N THR A 618 30.38 -12.18 9.35
CA THR A 618 30.32 -13.64 9.57
C THR A 618 30.95 -14.08 10.87
N GLY A 619 31.95 -13.37 11.39
CA GLY A 619 32.60 -13.70 12.69
C GLY A 619 31.59 -13.61 13.86
N ARG A 620 30.52 -12.83 13.72
CA ARG A 620 29.42 -12.72 14.69
C ARG A 620 28.48 -13.93 14.60
N TYR A 621 28.19 -14.44 13.41
CA TYR A 621 27.14 -15.42 13.19
C TYR A 621 27.38 -16.77 13.85
N PHE A 622 28.59 -17.22 13.87
CA PHE A 622 28.95 -18.49 14.53
C PHE A 622 29.43 -18.33 15.97
N ASP A 623 29.48 -17.11 16.49
CA ASP A 623 29.75 -16.89 17.91
C ASP A 623 28.57 -17.33 18.76
N ALA A 624 28.83 -18.01 19.87
CA ALA A 624 27.80 -18.55 20.77
C ALA A 624 26.86 -17.47 21.33
N SER A 625 27.33 -16.22 21.45
CA SER A 625 26.49 -15.10 21.89
C SER A 625 25.49 -14.62 20.83
N PHE A 626 25.66 -14.99 19.55
CA PHE A 626 24.83 -14.45 18.45
C PHE A 626 24.24 -15.51 17.51
N SER A 627 24.71 -16.74 17.51
CA SER A 627 24.29 -17.78 16.55
C SER A 627 22.77 -18.01 16.53
N ASP A 628 22.10 -17.95 17.69
CA ASP A 628 20.63 -18.06 17.78
C ASP A 628 19.93 -16.84 17.16
N CYS A 629 20.54 -15.66 17.21
CA CYS A 629 20.04 -14.47 16.54
C CYS A 629 20.14 -14.61 15.01
N PHE A 630 21.25 -15.13 14.51
CA PHE A 630 21.44 -15.41 13.08
C PHE A 630 20.47 -16.49 12.57
N ALA A 631 20.10 -17.45 13.41
CA ALA A 631 19.05 -18.43 13.10
C ALA A 631 17.70 -17.78 12.75
N LEU A 632 17.36 -16.66 13.38
CA LEU A 632 16.12 -15.92 13.06
C LEU A 632 16.19 -15.28 11.65
N GLU A 633 17.35 -14.77 11.24
CA GLU A 633 17.56 -14.26 9.88
C GLU A 633 17.43 -15.39 8.84
N CYS A 634 18.03 -16.56 9.11
CA CYS A 634 17.88 -17.74 8.26
C CYS A 634 16.41 -18.18 8.13
N GLN A 635 15.65 -18.18 9.24
CA GLN A 635 14.23 -18.51 9.23
C GLN A 635 13.43 -17.53 8.36
N ALA A 636 13.72 -16.23 8.43
CA ALA A 636 13.07 -15.22 7.59
C ALA A 636 13.33 -15.46 6.10
N VAL A 637 14.58 -15.71 5.70
CA VAL A 637 14.95 -16.03 4.30
C VAL A 637 14.23 -17.30 3.83
N ARG A 638 14.17 -18.33 4.68
CA ARG A 638 13.46 -19.57 4.36
C ARG A 638 11.95 -19.33 4.14
N LEU A 639 11.32 -18.53 5.02
CA LEU A 639 9.91 -18.18 4.89
C LEU A 639 9.63 -17.49 3.54
N VAL A 640 10.48 -16.53 3.15
CA VAL A 640 10.35 -15.83 1.86
C VAL A 640 10.48 -16.77 0.67
N ARG A 641 11.45 -17.67 0.69
CA ARG A 641 11.70 -18.59 -0.43
C ARG A 641 10.69 -19.74 -0.50
N GLU A 642 10.35 -20.35 0.65
CA GLU A 642 9.54 -21.57 0.70
C GLU A 642 8.05 -21.29 0.83
N GLN A 643 7.65 -20.37 1.70
CA GLN A 643 6.23 -20.08 1.92
C GLN A 643 5.69 -19.01 0.99
N GLN A 644 6.41 -17.90 0.81
CA GLN A 644 6.00 -16.86 -0.15
C GLN A 644 6.33 -17.25 -1.60
N GLY A 645 7.27 -18.19 -1.84
CA GLY A 645 7.64 -18.70 -3.16
C GLY A 645 8.60 -17.80 -3.96
N LEU A 646 9.20 -16.78 -3.32
CA LEU A 646 10.07 -15.80 -3.98
C LEU A 646 11.49 -16.36 -4.19
N THR A 647 11.64 -17.22 -5.18
CA THR A 647 12.91 -17.91 -5.49
C THR A 647 13.95 -17.06 -6.22
N ASN A 648 13.59 -15.86 -6.67
CA ASN A 648 14.51 -14.85 -7.23
C ASN A 648 15.44 -14.23 -6.18
N LEU A 649 15.25 -14.56 -4.89
CA LEU A 649 16.06 -14.13 -3.77
C LEU A 649 17.38 -14.91 -3.72
N ALA A 650 18.51 -14.19 -3.75
CA ALA A 650 19.86 -14.69 -3.46
C ALA A 650 20.37 -14.07 -2.16
N VAL A 651 21.33 -14.70 -1.53
CA VAL A 651 21.90 -14.24 -0.25
C VAL A 651 23.38 -13.90 -0.40
N MET A 652 23.84 -12.92 0.37
CA MET A 652 25.22 -12.45 0.40
C MET A 652 25.72 -12.36 1.83
N LEU A 653 26.92 -12.88 2.06
CA LEU A 653 27.61 -12.86 3.35
C LEU A 653 28.56 -11.65 3.41
N PRO A 654 28.38 -10.76 4.41
CA PRO A 654 29.26 -9.61 4.63
C PRO A 654 30.50 -9.99 5.43
N PHE A 655 31.57 -9.24 5.25
CA PHE A 655 32.75 -9.19 6.08
C PHE A 655 33.35 -10.59 6.42
N VAL A 656 33.47 -11.43 5.38
CA VAL A 656 34.02 -12.79 5.49
C VAL A 656 35.56 -12.70 5.50
N ARG A 657 36.19 -12.96 6.64
CA ARG A 657 37.62 -12.75 6.83
C ARG A 657 38.47 -13.83 6.20
N THR A 658 38.06 -15.09 6.33
CA THR A 658 38.78 -16.25 5.85
C THR A 658 37.92 -17.24 5.07
N PRO A 659 38.50 -18.09 4.18
CA PRO A 659 37.71 -19.15 3.53
C PRO A 659 37.07 -20.12 4.54
N GLU A 660 37.72 -20.34 5.67
CA GLU A 660 37.25 -21.21 6.75
C GLU A 660 35.98 -20.61 7.41
N ASP A 661 35.93 -19.27 7.60
CA ASP A 661 34.73 -18.58 8.09
C ASP A 661 33.58 -18.79 7.12
N LEU A 662 33.83 -18.71 5.80
CA LEU A 662 32.81 -18.93 4.77
C LEU A 662 32.20 -20.34 4.89
N VAL A 663 33.01 -21.36 5.03
CA VAL A 663 32.55 -22.75 5.20
C VAL A 663 31.76 -22.89 6.50
N SER A 664 32.25 -22.36 7.61
CA SER A 664 31.58 -22.44 8.92
C SER A 664 30.20 -21.82 8.91
N VAL A 665 30.01 -20.64 8.24
CA VAL A 665 28.73 -20.00 8.11
C VAL A 665 27.81 -20.78 7.16
N GLN A 666 28.29 -21.36 6.09
CA GLN A 666 27.51 -22.24 5.23
C GLN A 666 26.95 -23.46 5.97
N ASP A 667 27.79 -24.10 6.79
CA ASP A 667 27.34 -25.22 7.62
C ASP A 667 26.26 -24.79 8.62
N LEU A 668 26.42 -23.60 9.23
CA LEU A 668 25.42 -23.03 10.12
C LEU A 668 24.13 -22.73 9.38
N MET A 669 24.17 -22.08 8.20
CA MET A 669 23.02 -21.82 7.37
C MET A 669 22.30 -23.12 6.98
N ALA A 670 23.06 -24.16 6.57
CA ALA A 670 22.51 -25.46 6.22
C ALA A 670 21.77 -26.11 7.40
N SER A 671 22.31 -25.98 8.63
CA SER A 671 21.63 -26.46 9.84
C SER A 671 20.28 -25.77 10.12
N HIS A 672 20.10 -24.56 9.59
CA HIS A 672 18.84 -23.80 9.64
C HIS A 672 18.00 -23.89 8.37
N GLY A 673 18.32 -24.82 7.45
CA GLY A 673 17.57 -25.11 6.24
C GLY A 673 17.82 -24.13 5.08
N ILE A 674 18.95 -23.42 5.06
CA ILE A 674 19.40 -22.56 3.97
C ILE A 674 20.67 -23.17 3.36
N GLN A 675 20.54 -23.87 2.25
CA GLN A 675 21.68 -24.51 1.59
C GLN A 675 21.89 -23.93 0.19
N ARG A 676 23.14 -23.59 -0.13
CA ARG A 676 23.53 -23.14 -1.47
C ARG A 676 23.14 -24.17 -2.53
N GLY A 677 22.49 -23.74 -3.58
CA GLY A 677 21.99 -24.55 -4.68
C GLY A 677 20.57 -25.07 -4.51
N ASP A 678 20.03 -25.13 -3.28
CA ASP A 678 18.67 -25.60 -3.05
C ASP A 678 17.64 -24.65 -3.67
N ASN A 679 16.74 -25.21 -4.51
CA ASN A 679 15.79 -24.44 -5.30
C ASN A 679 16.43 -23.25 -6.05
N GLY A 680 17.69 -23.43 -6.51
CA GLY A 680 18.42 -22.40 -7.24
C GLY A 680 19.01 -21.28 -6.36
N LEU A 681 19.05 -21.43 -5.04
CA LEU A 681 19.63 -20.44 -4.14
C LEU A 681 21.09 -20.16 -4.49
N LYS A 682 21.40 -18.89 -4.79
CA LYS A 682 22.76 -18.40 -4.98
C LYS A 682 23.29 -17.81 -3.69
N LEU A 683 24.55 -18.11 -3.41
CA LEU A 683 25.30 -17.57 -2.28
C LEU A 683 26.48 -16.74 -2.78
N TYR A 684 26.47 -15.46 -2.49
CA TYR A 684 27.56 -14.54 -2.81
C TYR A 684 28.37 -14.18 -1.56
N THR A 685 29.61 -13.81 -1.76
CA THR A 685 30.45 -13.20 -0.72
C THR A 685 30.67 -11.73 -1.06
N MET A 686 30.51 -10.85 -0.09
CA MET A 686 30.91 -9.46 -0.27
C MET A 686 32.44 -9.40 -0.27
N CYS A 687 33.00 -9.02 -1.41
CA CYS A 687 34.44 -8.83 -1.56
C CYS A 687 34.81 -7.42 -1.09
N GLU A 688 35.13 -7.30 0.18
CA GLU A 688 35.35 -6.01 0.86
C GLU A 688 36.54 -6.00 1.83
N ILE A 689 37.24 -7.13 1.92
CA ILE A 689 38.45 -7.29 2.73
C ILE A 689 39.60 -7.70 1.82
N PRO A 690 40.82 -7.16 1.96
CA PRO A 690 41.96 -7.56 1.13
C PRO A 690 42.22 -9.08 1.07
N SER A 691 41.90 -9.83 2.13
CA SER A 691 42.01 -11.30 2.13
C SER A 691 41.11 -11.97 1.11
N ASN A 692 39.93 -11.39 0.82
CA ASN A 692 39.00 -11.90 -0.21
C ASN A 692 39.63 -11.84 -1.60
N VAL A 693 40.38 -10.79 -1.88
CA VAL A 693 41.09 -10.59 -3.16
C VAL A 693 42.30 -11.49 -3.25
N ILE A 694 43.14 -11.52 -2.19
CA ILE A 694 44.40 -12.29 -2.18
C ILE A 694 44.12 -13.80 -2.24
N LEU A 695 43.08 -14.27 -1.56
CA LEU A 695 42.69 -15.69 -1.51
C LEU A 695 41.45 -15.99 -2.38
N ALA A 696 41.20 -15.19 -3.41
CA ALA A 696 39.99 -15.28 -4.22
C ALA A 696 39.72 -16.70 -4.74
N ASP A 697 40.73 -17.40 -5.18
CA ASP A 697 40.61 -18.79 -5.68
C ASP A 697 39.98 -19.72 -4.65
N ARG A 698 40.34 -19.59 -3.36
CA ARG A 698 39.81 -20.42 -2.26
C ARG A 698 38.38 -20.02 -1.89
N PHE A 699 38.09 -18.72 -1.84
CA PHE A 699 36.73 -18.24 -1.55
C PHE A 699 35.74 -18.68 -2.64
N LEU A 700 36.11 -18.54 -3.92
CA LEU A 700 35.25 -18.84 -5.06
C LEU A 700 34.93 -20.33 -5.22
N GLU A 701 35.63 -21.25 -4.53
CA GLU A 701 35.23 -22.65 -4.43
C GLU A 701 33.91 -22.82 -3.67
N HIS A 702 33.69 -21.96 -2.68
CA HIS A 702 32.60 -22.07 -1.73
C HIS A 702 31.44 -21.10 -2.00
N CYS A 703 31.50 -20.16 -2.96
CA CYS A 703 30.44 -19.25 -3.31
C CYS A 703 30.15 -19.22 -4.81
N ASP A 704 29.05 -18.55 -5.22
CA ASP A 704 28.65 -18.42 -6.61
C ASP A 704 29.25 -17.18 -7.27
N GLY A 705 29.98 -16.37 -6.51
CA GLY A 705 30.66 -15.17 -7.01
C GLY A 705 30.83 -14.10 -5.95
N TYR A 706 31.28 -12.95 -6.42
CA TYR A 706 31.54 -11.77 -5.61
C TYR A 706 30.60 -10.63 -5.92
N SER A 707 30.14 -9.93 -4.87
CA SER A 707 29.67 -8.56 -4.95
C SER A 707 30.69 -7.68 -4.24
N ILE A 708 31.31 -6.76 -4.98
CA ILE A 708 32.41 -5.96 -4.45
C ILE A 708 31.87 -4.80 -3.61
N GLY A 709 32.26 -4.76 -2.34
CA GLY A 709 31.99 -3.66 -1.42
C GLY A 709 33.18 -2.69 -1.41
N SER A 710 33.21 -1.76 -2.40
CA SER A 710 34.40 -0.90 -2.60
C SER A 710 34.71 0.01 -1.40
N ASN A 711 33.69 0.41 -0.63
CA ASN A 711 33.87 1.30 0.51
C ASN A 711 34.76 0.67 1.62
N ASP A 712 34.39 -0.54 2.11
CA ASP A 712 35.20 -1.24 3.12
C ASP A 712 36.52 -1.74 2.53
N LEU A 713 36.56 -2.15 1.25
CA LEU A 713 37.81 -2.54 0.58
C LEU A 713 38.79 -1.36 0.51
N THR A 714 38.32 -0.15 0.22
CA THR A 714 39.14 1.07 0.23
C THR A 714 39.65 1.38 1.62
N GLN A 715 38.79 1.36 2.62
CA GLN A 715 39.11 1.59 4.01
C GLN A 715 40.25 0.66 4.49
N LEU A 716 40.10 -0.63 4.21
CA LEU A 716 41.03 -1.64 4.69
C LEU A 716 42.31 -1.72 3.85
N THR A 717 42.25 -1.36 2.57
CA THR A 717 43.45 -1.32 1.69
C THR A 717 44.33 -0.12 2.02
N LEU A 718 43.78 1.03 2.29
CA LEU A 718 44.50 2.27 2.56
C LEU A 718 44.70 2.54 4.06
N GLY A 719 44.03 1.78 4.94
CA GLY A 719 44.09 1.99 6.39
C GLY A 719 43.48 3.32 6.81
N VAL A 720 42.38 3.72 6.19
CA VAL A 720 41.66 4.96 6.46
C VAL A 720 40.27 4.67 7.05
N ASP A 721 39.79 5.56 7.87
CA ASP A 721 38.35 5.55 8.28
C ASP A 721 37.54 6.32 7.25
N ARG A 722 36.67 5.62 6.53
CA ARG A 722 35.80 6.21 5.47
C ARG A 722 34.82 7.26 5.99
N ASP A 723 34.45 7.15 7.27
CA ASP A 723 33.52 8.07 7.92
C ASP A 723 34.25 9.34 8.46
N SER A 724 35.57 9.40 8.28
CA SER A 724 36.39 10.54 8.70
C SER A 724 36.32 11.68 7.70
N GLY A 725 35.64 12.76 8.06
CA GLY A 725 35.62 14.00 7.26
C GLY A 725 36.98 14.69 7.09
N LEU A 726 38.06 14.15 7.69
CA LEU A 726 39.42 14.69 7.63
C LEU A 726 40.30 14.05 6.55
N LEU A 727 39.90 12.88 6.03
CA LEU A 727 40.69 12.06 5.13
C LEU A 727 40.03 11.89 3.74
N THR A 728 39.32 12.88 3.28
CA THR A 728 38.53 12.88 2.04
C THR A 728 39.35 12.70 0.74
N GLN A 729 40.69 12.80 0.79
CA GLN A 729 41.56 12.61 -0.36
C GLN A 729 41.81 11.13 -0.69
N TYR A 730 41.38 10.19 0.17
CA TYR A 730 41.56 8.74 -0.03
C TYR A 730 40.21 8.14 -0.44
N ASP A 731 40.07 7.80 -1.70
CA ASP A 731 38.83 7.22 -2.27
C ASP A 731 39.14 5.99 -3.15
N GLU A 732 38.12 5.44 -3.73
CA GLU A 732 38.15 4.22 -4.55
C GLU A 732 38.97 4.37 -5.84
N ARG A 733 39.28 5.59 -6.29
CA ARG A 733 40.13 5.85 -7.48
C ARG A 733 41.62 5.64 -7.23
N HIS A 734 42.02 5.44 -5.99
CA HIS A 734 43.43 5.20 -5.64
C HIS A 734 43.97 3.93 -6.30
N GLU A 735 45.18 3.98 -6.86
CA GLU A 735 45.80 2.86 -7.62
C GLU A 735 45.80 1.53 -6.85
N ALA A 736 46.04 1.55 -5.55
CA ALA A 736 46.01 0.31 -4.75
C ALA A 736 44.64 -0.33 -4.71
N VAL A 737 43.55 0.51 -4.68
CA VAL A 737 42.17 0.03 -4.67
C VAL A 737 41.77 -0.50 -6.04
N THR A 738 42.05 0.24 -7.11
CA THR A 738 41.75 -0.20 -8.47
C THR A 738 42.47 -1.48 -8.86
N ARG A 739 43.70 -1.70 -8.37
CA ARG A 739 44.39 -3.00 -8.53
C ARG A 739 43.69 -4.13 -7.78
N MET A 740 43.21 -3.90 -6.56
CA MET A 740 42.43 -4.90 -5.81
C MET A 740 41.11 -5.23 -6.55
N LEU A 741 40.42 -4.22 -7.06
CA LEU A 741 39.20 -4.41 -7.87
C LEU A 741 39.50 -5.26 -9.12
N SER A 742 40.55 -4.93 -9.88
CA SER A 742 40.95 -5.67 -11.08
C SER A 742 41.24 -7.15 -10.77
N MET A 743 42.01 -7.42 -9.69
CA MET A 743 42.33 -8.79 -9.26
C MET A 743 41.07 -9.58 -8.89
N ALA A 744 40.09 -8.96 -8.20
CA ALA A 744 38.84 -9.61 -7.83
C ALA A 744 37.98 -9.94 -9.06
N ILE A 745 37.87 -9.01 -10.01
CA ILE A 745 37.14 -9.20 -11.27
C ILE A 745 37.77 -10.32 -12.10
N GLU A 746 39.09 -10.26 -12.31
CA GLU A 746 39.83 -11.27 -13.06
C GLU A 746 39.69 -12.68 -12.46
N ALA A 747 39.75 -12.81 -11.13
CA ALA A 747 39.59 -14.09 -10.45
C ALA A 747 38.21 -14.71 -10.68
N CYS A 748 37.17 -13.91 -10.65
CA CYS A 748 35.79 -14.35 -10.93
C CYS A 748 35.60 -14.73 -12.40
N LEU A 749 36.04 -13.89 -13.34
CA LEU A 749 35.92 -14.15 -14.77
C LEU A 749 36.66 -15.43 -15.18
N LYS A 750 37.89 -15.64 -14.65
CA LYS A 750 38.69 -16.85 -14.91
C LYS A 750 37.98 -18.14 -14.48
N ARG A 751 37.06 -18.06 -13.51
CA ARG A 751 36.32 -19.21 -12.95
C ARG A 751 34.86 -19.28 -13.42
N ASP A 752 34.44 -18.41 -14.33
CA ASP A 752 33.08 -18.28 -14.80
C ASP A 752 32.11 -18.07 -13.62
N LYS A 753 32.49 -17.20 -12.67
CA LYS A 753 31.71 -16.81 -11.51
C LYS A 753 31.17 -15.39 -11.67
N TYR A 754 30.03 -15.15 -11.05
CA TYR A 754 29.45 -13.81 -11.02
C TYR A 754 30.41 -12.83 -10.34
N VAL A 755 30.49 -11.63 -10.91
CA VAL A 755 31.14 -10.48 -10.27
C VAL A 755 30.30 -9.22 -10.51
N GLY A 756 29.91 -8.57 -9.44
CA GLY A 756 29.26 -7.28 -9.45
C GLY A 756 29.90 -6.33 -8.45
N ILE A 757 29.56 -5.06 -8.52
CA ILE A 757 29.95 -4.03 -7.56
C ILE A 757 28.71 -3.39 -6.97
N CYS A 758 28.71 -3.17 -5.65
CA CYS A 758 27.59 -2.54 -4.93
C CYS A 758 28.06 -1.41 -4.00
N GLY A 759 29.33 -1.04 -4.05
CA GLY A 759 29.82 0.14 -3.36
C GLY A 759 29.35 1.45 -3.99
N GLN A 760 29.70 2.57 -3.36
CA GLN A 760 29.24 3.90 -3.75
C GLN A 760 29.94 4.44 -5.01
N ALA A 761 31.17 4.00 -5.26
CA ALA A 761 32.05 4.54 -6.30
C ALA A 761 31.41 4.68 -7.70
N PRO A 762 30.66 3.69 -8.23
CA PRO A 762 30.03 3.84 -9.56
C PRO A 762 28.94 4.92 -9.60
N SER A 763 28.28 5.19 -8.49
CA SER A 763 27.28 6.27 -8.42
C SER A 763 27.91 7.65 -8.38
N ASP A 764 29.07 7.77 -7.72
CA ASP A 764 29.76 9.05 -7.48
C ASP A 764 30.76 9.42 -8.56
N PHE A 765 31.40 8.41 -9.22
CA PHE A 765 32.50 8.61 -10.16
C PHE A 765 32.22 7.92 -11.52
N PRO A 766 31.74 8.65 -12.52
CA PRO A 766 31.47 8.09 -13.85
C PRO A 766 32.69 7.44 -14.53
N GLU A 767 33.91 7.93 -14.21
CA GLU A 767 35.15 7.35 -14.71
C GLU A 767 35.42 5.95 -14.15
N ILE A 768 35.03 5.67 -12.90
CA ILE A 768 35.09 4.33 -12.32
C ILE A 768 34.10 3.40 -13.01
N THR A 769 32.88 3.87 -13.28
CA THR A 769 31.91 3.08 -14.05
C THR A 769 32.44 2.68 -15.41
N ARG A 770 33.04 3.61 -16.17
CA ARG A 770 33.70 3.31 -17.45
C ARG A 770 34.76 2.25 -17.31
N TRP A 771 35.67 2.45 -16.36
CA TRP A 771 36.78 1.52 -16.13
C TRP A 771 36.29 0.13 -15.73
N LEU A 772 35.23 0.00 -14.90
CA LEU A 772 34.66 -1.30 -14.52
C LEU A 772 34.06 -2.05 -15.72
N VAL A 773 33.38 -1.37 -16.64
CA VAL A 773 32.87 -1.96 -17.88
C VAL A 773 34.02 -2.49 -18.73
N GLU A 774 35.10 -1.70 -18.91
CA GLU A 774 36.31 -2.09 -19.61
C GLU A 774 37.03 -3.31 -18.96
N GLN A 775 36.91 -3.49 -17.62
CA GLN A 775 37.39 -4.68 -16.91
C GLN A 775 36.48 -5.91 -17.05
N GLY A 776 35.31 -5.78 -17.69
CA GLY A 776 34.34 -6.86 -17.91
C GLY A 776 33.52 -7.22 -16.66
N ILE A 777 33.16 -6.22 -15.82
CA ILE A 777 32.25 -6.42 -14.69
C ILE A 777 30.89 -6.93 -15.16
N GLY A 778 30.30 -7.90 -14.47
CA GLY A 778 28.99 -8.47 -14.84
C GLY A 778 27.80 -7.61 -14.46
N SER A 779 27.90 -6.85 -13.35
CA SER A 779 26.84 -5.94 -12.91
C SER A 779 27.38 -4.76 -12.12
N ILE A 780 26.64 -3.64 -12.21
CA ILE A 780 26.87 -2.42 -11.45
C ILE A 780 25.61 -2.08 -10.70
N SER A 781 25.68 -2.03 -9.37
CA SER A 781 24.55 -1.67 -8.52
C SER A 781 24.67 -0.20 -8.10
N LEU A 782 23.63 0.56 -8.34
CA LEU A 782 23.60 2.00 -8.24
C LEU A 782 22.50 2.45 -7.28
N ASN A 783 22.65 3.65 -6.74
CA ASN A 783 21.55 4.34 -6.11
C ASN A 783 20.46 4.67 -7.15
N PRO A 784 19.17 4.74 -6.77
CA PRO A 784 18.09 4.96 -7.73
C PRO A 784 18.23 6.24 -8.57
N ASP A 785 18.75 7.32 -7.99
CA ASP A 785 19.00 8.59 -8.64
C ASP A 785 20.12 8.54 -9.71
N SER A 786 21.08 7.64 -9.54
CA SER A 786 22.20 7.46 -10.48
C SER A 786 21.94 6.42 -11.57
N LEU A 787 20.85 5.64 -11.45
CA LEU A 787 20.58 4.51 -12.35
C LEU A 787 20.48 4.93 -13.83
N ILE A 788 19.67 5.95 -14.11
CA ILE A 788 19.40 6.39 -15.50
C ILE A 788 20.66 7.01 -16.13
N PRO A 789 21.32 8.03 -15.51
CA PRO A 789 22.52 8.62 -16.10
C PRO A 789 23.65 7.62 -16.31
N MET A 790 23.83 6.68 -15.38
CA MET A 790 24.89 5.66 -15.52
C MET A 790 24.52 4.59 -16.54
N THR A 791 23.25 4.25 -16.73
CA THR A 791 22.81 3.36 -17.82
C THR A 791 23.10 3.97 -19.17
N GLU A 792 22.81 5.26 -19.38
CA GLU A 792 23.16 5.98 -20.60
C GLU A 792 24.69 6.00 -20.85
N LEU A 793 25.47 6.21 -19.82
CA LEU A 793 26.92 6.18 -19.90
C LEU A 793 27.43 4.79 -20.35
N VAL A 794 26.94 3.71 -19.72
CA VAL A 794 27.35 2.33 -20.03
C VAL A 794 26.97 1.94 -21.46
N MET A 795 25.75 2.29 -21.90
CA MET A 795 25.32 2.09 -23.29
C MET A 795 26.26 2.78 -24.28
N GLY A 796 26.62 4.05 -24.02
CA GLY A 796 27.55 4.79 -24.86
C GLY A 796 28.97 4.21 -24.91
N ILE A 797 29.42 3.51 -23.86
CA ILE A 797 30.69 2.79 -23.84
C ILE A 797 30.61 1.52 -24.70
N GLU A 798 29.61 0.68 -24.43
CA GLU A 798 29.44 -0.59 -25.15
C GLU A 798 29.16 -0.37 -26.65
N ASP A 799 28.45 0.68 -27.04
CA ASP A 799 28.19 1.04 -28.44
C ASP A 799 29.47 1.55 -29.16
N SER A 800 30.41 2.13 -28.43
CA SER A 800 31.69 2.61 -29.03
C SER A 800 32.70 1.49 -29.27
N ASP A 801 32.52 0.32 -28.65
CA ASP A 801 33.39 -0.87 -28.81
C ASP A 801 32.92 -1.79 -29.95
N HIS A 802 31.76 -1.48 -30.58
CA HIS A 802 31.22 -2.12 -31.74
C HIS A 802 31.35 -1.21 -33.00
#